data_66d594aa1a070320b0fb5f24f6b91606
#
_entry.id   66d594aa1a070320b0fb5f24f6b91606
#
_cell.length_a   1.000
_cell.length_b   1.000
_cell.length_c   1.000
_cell.angle_alpha   90.00
_cell.angle_beta   90.00
_cell.angle_gamma   90.00
#
_symmetry.space_group_name_H-M   'P 1'
#
loop_
_entity.id
_entity.type
_entity.pdbx_description
1 polymer ?
#
loop_
_entity_poly.entity_id
_entity_poly.type
_entity_poly.pdbx_seq_one_letter_code
_entity_poly.pdbx_strand_id
1 'polypeptide(L)'
;MASDSPESGLTILHVLSWLNYGGVESYAIRLSRALRDRGHRVLIASSGGQMLPELEASGIEHFRVDFTGARLLSGARRLRRLLEEQHVDLVNAHNWRAGMASYLACRRAGVPYLLTIHGTRNPLLRRAVFYWSRRMTVVSEASRRNLVKGFRLPADRVILSRIGVDCEQFRDGPADQELARALNLSQGARRVVHVSRFSHSKARVAKALIASMPDLQQVAPDVELVLAGQGPEEGAVARLGEEMNRRLGRQAVFALGGRPDIPRLLSLASVVVGTATVALEAMASGKPVIAAGKGGYFGPVRAENLEQAEVSCFADHGELSQLSPECLAADLGQLLSDSGELRRLGAFGREAALARYEVSRVAAEVERTYHQVVCDRERVRRIAVFHLNQIGDLAFTLPALKAFRESFPAAHITSVLRPHLAGLVSHSGFVDEIAHRPQGGPLPAIALGFRLRKQRPELAITLSQSATMALCAWLAGAPHRVGYVDSDLCRLLNHRIQVRGIPCPEKVLRLLRALGLRPTKTDYVGLAHLSPEDKQSGGELLQRCALQGSGPLISLAPGEAGARPYKAWRTDGFRQVSHRLVERHDARVVMVGGDSDRGLGEEVVAGLGDHGCNLAGQTTPAQLAAVLAECDLLIGIDSGPMHLAAAMGKPVVGLFGPTDPNCTGPMGEGHEIIFHQQKCWRPCIHPMIPKSCDRRCMEAITVEEVLAAAERIIARLSEGDEPGGNGAFHRPR
;
A
#
# COMPACT_ATOMS: atom_id res chain seq x y z
N MET A 1 9.56 13.75 -17.71
CA MET A 1 9.59 12.53 -16.91
C MET A 1 9.61 12.97 -15.45
N ALA A 2 8.45 13.10 -14.85
CA ALA A 2 8.31 13.50 -13.45
C ALA A 2 8.66 12.30 -12.57
N SER A 3 9.58 12.50 -11.62
CA SER A 3 9.95 11.54 -10.60
C SER A 3 8.74 11.29 -9.70
N ASP A 4 8.10 10.13 -9.86
CA ASP A 4 7.11 9.63 -8.91
C ASP A 4 7.78 9.43 -7.54
N SER A 5 7.49 10.31 -6.61
CA SER A 5 7.91 10.20 -5.22
C SER A 5 7.27 8.96 -4.55
N PRO A 6 7.99 8.16 -3.77
CA PRO A 6 7.52 6.90 -3.21
C PRO A 6 6.77 7.08 -1.88
N GLU A 7 5.63 7.79 -1.87
CA GLU A 7 4.92 8.09 -0.61
C GLU A 7 3.66 7.25 -0.33
N SER A 8 3.39 6.15 -1.04
CA SER A 8 2.11 5.45 -0.91
C SER A 8 2.15 3.93 -0.67
N GLY A 9 3.24 3.39 -0.14
CA GLY A 9 3.44 1.95 0.01
C GLY A 9 2.71 1.31 1.18
N LEU A 10 2.26 0.05 0.99
CA LEU A 10 1.82 -0.84 2.06
C LEU A 10 3.03 -1.28 2.91
N THR A 11 2.81 -1.52 4.21
CA THR A 11 3.74 -2.30 5.03
C THR A 11 3.40 -3.79 4.88
N ILE A 12 4.22 -4.53 4.15
CA ILE A 12 4.01 -5.93 3.79
C ILE A 12 4.95 -6.81 4.61
N LEU A 13 4.42 -7.84 5.25
CA LEU A 13 5.24 -8.84 5.95
C LEU A 13 5.21 -10.16 5.21
N HIS A 14 6.35 -10.56 4.63
CA HIS A 14 6.56 -11.91 4.13
C HIS A 14 6.94 -12.86 5.27
N VAL A 15 6.25 -14.00 5.38
CA VAL A 15 6.50 -14.98 6.44
C VAL A 15 6.95 -16.30 5.83
N LEU A 16 8.16 -16.75 6.21
CA LEU A 16 8.77 -18.01 5.79
C LEU A 16 9.15 -18.86 7.01
N SER A 17 9.22 -20.19 6.85
CA SER A 17 9.67 -21.03 7.96
C SER A 17 11.16 -20.86 8.26
N TRP A 18 11.98 -20.69 7.22
CA TRP A 18 13.44 -20.49 7.27
C TRP A 18 13.89 -19.72 6.03
N LEU A 19 15.15 -19.27 6.05
CA LEU A 19 15.83 -18.58 4.94
C LEU A 19 17.09 -19.36 4.51
N ASN A 20 16.92 -20.63 4.14
CA ASN A 20 18.01 -21.43 3.57
C ASN A 20 17.98 -21.33 2.05
N TYR A 21 19.08 -21.68 1.37
CA TYR A 21 19.12 -21.67 -0.09
C TYR A 21 18.00 -22.51 -0.70
N GLY A 22 17.15 -21.87 -1.49
CA GLY A 22 16.01 -22.49 -2.15
C GLY A 22 15.18 -21.53 -2.98
N GLY A 23 14.44 -22.08 -3.96
CA GLY A 23 13.64 -21.27 -4.89
C GLY A 23 12.54 -20.43 -4.24
N VAL A 24 11.96 -20.89 -3.11
CA VAL A 24 10.93 -20.15 -2.37
C VAL A 24 11.54 -18.94 -1.67
N GLU A 25 12.66 -19.14 -1.03
CA GLU A 25 13.39 -18.13 -0.27
C GLU A 25 13.94 -17.06 -1.23
N SER A 26 14.61 -17.47 -2.32
CA SER A 26 15.08 -16.55 -3.37
C SER A 26 13.94 -15.77 -4.02
N TYR A 27 12.79 -16.41 -4.29
CA TYR A 27 11.59 -15.74 -4.79
C TYR A 27 11.12 -14.66 -3.81
N ALA A 28 11.00 -14.99 -2.52
CA ALA A 28 10.52 -14.05 -1.52
C ALA A 28 11.44 -12.83 -1.39
N ILE A 29 12.77 -13.03 -1.38
CA ILE A 29 13.74 -11.94 -1.31
C ILE A 29 13.67 -11.05 -2.56
N ARG A 30 13.68 -11.64 -3.77
CA ARG A 30 13.58 -10.87 -5.02
C ARG A 30 12.27 -10.09 -5.12
N LEU A 31 11.15 -10.72 -4.80
CA LEU A 31 9.85 -10.05 -4.77
C LEU A 31 9.84 -8.91 -3.74
N SER A 32 10.43 -9.12 -2.56
CA SER A 32 10.54 -8.10 -1.52
C SER A 32 11.33 -6.88 -1.98
N ARG A 33 12.46 -7.09 -2.68
CA ARG A 33 13.25 -5.99 -3.29
C ARG A 33 12.40 -5.21 -4.30
N ALA A 34 11.78 -5.92 -5.25
CA ALA A 34 10.98 -5.30 -6.29
C ALA A 34 9.75 -4.56 -5.75
N LEU A 35 9.10 -5.04 -4.70
CA LEU A 35 8.01 -4.35 -4.02
C LEU A 35 8.51 -3.12 -3.26
N ARG A 36 9.68 -3.17 -2.61
CA ARG A 36 10.30 -2.01 -1.98
C ARG A 36 10.61 -0.92 -3.01
N ASP A 37 11.18 -1.29 -4.16
CA ASP A 37 11.50 -0.35 -5.24
C ASP A 37 10.23 0.28 -5.87
N ARG A 38 9.06 -0.30 -5.61
CA ARG A 38 7.73 0.24 -5.93
C ARG A 38 7.12 1.09 -4.79
N GLY A 39 7.88 1.38 -3.74
CA GLY A 39 7.47 2.25 -2.64
C GLY A 39 6.77 1.55 -1.47
N HIS A 40 6.78 0.22 -1.39
CA HIS A 40 6.26 -0.51 -0.23
C HIS A 40 7.33 -0.64 0.86
N ARG A 41 6.93 -0.62 2.12
CA ARG A 41 7.78 -1.09 3.22
C ARG A 41 7.65 -2.60 3.33
N VAL A 42 8.71 -3.34 3.04
CA VAL A 42 8.68 -4.80 3.06
C VAL A 42 9.53 -5.34 4.19
N LEU A 43 8.95 -6.25 4.97
CA LEU A 43 9.55 -6.92 6.11
C LEU A 43 9.55 -8.43 5.88
N ILE A 44 10.53 -9.14 6.44
CA ILE A 44 10.56 -10.62 6.40
C ILE A 44 10.61 -11.17 7.84
N ALA A 45 9.76 -12.16 8.13
CA ALA A 45 9.82 -12.93 9.37
C ALA A 45 10.11 -14.40 9.09
N SER A 46 11.12 -14.95 9.77
CA SER A 46 11.49 -16.37 9.67
C SER A 46 12.28 -16.84 10.90
N SER A 47 12.57 -18.15 10.99
CA SER A 47 13.50 -18.67 12.02
C SER A 47 14.97 -18.33 11.76
N GLY A 48 15.29 -17.70 10.63
CA GLY A 48 16.64 -17.43 10.14
C GLY A 48 17.12 -18.48 9.13
N GLY A 49 18.38 -18.40 8.70
CA GLY A 49 18.99 -19.32 7.75
C GLY A 49 20.18 -18.73 7.01
N GLN A 50 20.70 -19.49 6.03
CA GLN A 50 21.95 -19.19 5.29
C GLN A 50 21.84 -17.93 4.40
N MET A 51 20.62 -17.51 4.01
CA MET A 51 20.39 -16.33 3.14
C MET A 51 20.22 -15.02 3.94
N LEU A 52 20.43 -15.02 5.27
CA LEU A 52 20.37 -13.80 6.06
C LEU A 52 21.34 -12.71 5.57
N PRO A 53 22.61 -13.00 5.26
CA PRO A 53 23.53 -11.98 4.76
C PRO A 53 23.07 -11.35 3.44
N GLU A 54 22.48 -12.13 2.54
CA GLU A 54 21.90 -11.61 1.29
C GLU A 54 20.70 -10.71 1.55
N LEU A 55 19.86 -11.08 2.52
CA LEU A 55 18.71 -10.28 2.92
C LEU A 55 19.14 -8.96 3.55
N GLU A 56 20.12 -8.99 4.47
CA GLU A 56 20.66 -7.80 5.13
C GLU A 56 21.31 -6.84 4.10
N ALA A 57 22.09 -7.37 3.16
CA ALA A 57 22.66 -6.62 2.06
C ALA A 57 21.61 -5.96 1.16
N SER A 58 20.39 -6.50 1.13
CA SER A 58 19.27 -5.94 0.38
C SER A 58 18.54 -4.80 1.11
N GLY A 59 18.89 -4.49 2.37
CA GLY A 59 18.24 -3.45 3.16
C GLY A 59 16.81 -3.79 3.59
N ILE A 60 16.41 -5.07 3.57
CA ILE A 60 15.09 -5.54 4.03
C ILE A 60 15.19 -5.98 5.48
N GLU A 61 14.35 -5.42 6.35
CA GLU A 61 14.32 -5.74 7.76
C GLU A 61 13.89 -7.20 8.01
N HIS A 62 14.66 -7.93 8.83
CA HIS A 62 14.36 -9.31 9.22
C HIS A 62 13.98 -9.41 10.69
N PHE A 63 12.92 -10.17 10.96
CA PHE A 63 12.46 -10.48 12.32
C PHE A 63 12.54 -11.98 12.58
N ARG A 64 13.32 -12.36 13.57
CA ARG A 64 13.46 -13.78 13.93
C ARG A 64 12.23 -14.27 14.68
N VAL A 65 11.44 -15.13 14.02
CA VAL A 65 10.23 -15.76 14.58
C VAL A 65 10.26 -17.26 14.27
N ASP A 66 10.32 -18.09 15.31
CA ASP A 66 10.27 -19.54 15.15
C ASP A 66 8.85 -20.04 15.45
N PHE A 67 8.29 -20.77 14.48
CA PHE A 67 6.97 -21.41 14.56
C PHE A 67 7.02 -22.87 14.10
N THR A 68 8.19 -23.52 14.25
CA THR A 68 8.39 -24.93 13.90
C THR A 68 7.99 -25.85 15.04
N GLY A 69 7.41 -26.99 14.74
CA GLY A 69 7.04 -28.00 15.73
C GLY A 69 6.11 -27.46 16.84
N ALA A 70 6.49 -27.68 18.09
CA ALA A 70 5.73 -27.24 19.27
C ALA A 70 5.69 -25.71 19.46
N ARG A 71 6.54 -24.96 18.74
CA ARG A 71 6.62 -23.50 18.85
C ARG A 71 5.59 -22.74 18.01
N LEU A 72 4.67 -23.42 17.33
CA LEU A 72 3.67 -22.79 16.47
C LEU A 72 2.84 -21.71 17.20
N LEU A 73 2.34 -22.01 18.38
CA LEU A 73 1.49 -21.08 19.14
C LEU A 73 2.28 -19.90 19.72
N SER A 74 3.48 -20.14 20.25
CA SER A 74 4.36 -19.07 20.73
C SER A 74 4.83 -18.17 19.60
N GLY A 75 5.19 -18.76 18.45
CA GLY A 75 5.54 -18.04 17.24
C GLY A 75 4.37 -17.19 16.70
N ALA A 76 3.16 -17.73 16.69
CA ALA A 76 1.97 -16.96 16.30
C ALA A 76 1.69 -15.78 17.23
N ARG A 77 1.93 -15.92 18.55
CA ARG A 77 1.81 -14.80 19.50
C ARG A 77 2.88 -13.73 19.23
N ARG A 78 4.12 -14.14 18.97
CA ARG A 78 5.22 -13.22 18.64
C ARG A 78 4.95 -12.51 17.31
N LEU A 79 4.48 -13.25 16.31
CA LEU A 79 4.09 -12.69 15.02
C LEU A 79 2.96 -11.67 15.18
N ARG A 80 1.95 -11.94 16.03
CA ARG A 80 0.90 -10.96 16.30
C ARG A 80 1.44 -9.65 16.88
N ARG A 81 2.37 -9.71 17.85
CA ARG A 81 3.00 -8.50 18.38
C ARG A 81 3.74 -7.73 17.31
N LEU A 82 4.49 -8.45 16.46
CA LEU A 82 5.20 -7.86 15.32
C LEU A 82 4.24 -7.12 14.37
N LEU A 83 3.08 -7.72 14.06
CA LEU A 83 2.06 -7.08 13.22
C LEU A 83 1.56 -5.76 13.82
N GLU A 84 1.39 -5.73 15.14
CA GLU A 84 0.93 -4.56 15.88
C GLU A 84 2.05 -3.50 15.98
N GLU A 85 3.27 -3.89 16.34
CA GLU A 85 4.44 -2.99 16.54
C GLU A 85 4.93 -2.38 15.21
N GLN A 86 4.95 -3.16 14.14
CA GLN A 86 5.43 -2.72 12.81
C GLN A 86 4.32 -2.18 11.90
N HIS A 87 3.09 -2.09 12.40
CA HIS A 87 1.94 -1.56 11.66
C HIS A 87 1.75 -2.22 10.28
N VAL A 88 1.78 -3.56 10.28
CA VAL A 88 1.69 -4.35 9.05
C VAL A 88 0.29 -4.26 8.44
N ASP A 89 0.20 -3.91 7.16
CA ASP A 89 -1.04 -3.80 6.41
C ASP A 89 -1.47 -5.13 5.78
N LEU A 90 -0.50 -5.99 5.43
CA LEU A 90 -0.73 -7.28 4.78
C LEU A 90 0.33 -8.30 5.17
N VAL A 91 -0.09 -9.54 5.41
CA VAL A 91 0.82 -10.68 5.56
C VAL A 91 0.74 -11.58 4.33
N ASN A 92 1.89 -11.91 3.73
CA ASN A 92 2.03 -12.97 2.74
C ASN A 92 2.88 -14.13 3.28
N ALA A 93 2.27 -15.29 3.49
CA ALA A 93 2.98 -16.48 3.96
C ALA A 93 3.32 -17.42 2.80
N HIS A 94 4.55 -17.96 2.78
CA HIS A 94 5.10 -18.72 1.63
C HIS A 94 5.11 -20.24 1.80
N ASN A 95 4.64 -20.77 2.91
CA ASN A 95 4.47 -22.20 3.12
C ASN A 95 3.39 -22.49 4.17
N TRP A 96 2.99 -23.74 4.31
CA TRP A 96 1.87 -24.12 5.17
C TRP A 96 2.09 -23.84 6.67
N ARG A 97 3.33 -23.97 7.20
CA ARG A 97 3.64 -23.66 8.61
C ARG A 97 3.58 -22.16 8.85
N ALA A 98 4.24 -21.39 7.99
CA ALA A 98 4.10 -19.94 7.97
C ALA A 98 2.64 -19.53 7.84
N GLY A 99 1.88 -20.20 6.97
CA GLY A 99 0.46 -19.99 6.76
C GLY A 99 -0.37 -20.20 8.02
N MET A 100 -0.14 -21.28 8.78
CA MET A 100 -0.83 -21.52 10.06
C MET A 100 -0.53 -20.45 11.10
N ALA A 101 0.75 -20.14 11.31
CA ALA A 101 1.16 -19.11 12.26
C ALA A 101 0.59 -17.74 11.89
N SER A 102 0.66 -17.39 10.61
CA SER A 102 0.11 -16.12 10.09
C SER A 102 -1.41 -16.05 10.23
N TYR A 103 -2.15 -17.10 9.93
CA TYR A 103 -3.60 -17.13 10.13
C TYR A 103 -3.99 -16.85 11.58
N LEU A 104 -3.33 -17.53 12.54
CA LEU A 104 -3.62 -17.35 13.96
C LEU A 104 -3.27 -15.93 14.45
N ALA A 105 -2.16 -15.36 13.96
CA ALA A 105 -1.74 -14.00 14.28
C ALA A 105 -2.68 -12.96 13.65
N CYS A 106 -2.91 -13.05 12.35
CA CYS A 106 -3.70 -12.10 11.56
C CYS A 106 -5.16 -12.05 12.00
N ARG A 107 -5.77 -13.21 12.30
CA ARG A 107 -7.15 -13.27 12.81
C ARG A 107 -7.32 -12.44 14.09
N ARG A 108 -6.32 -12.45 14.98
CA ARG A 108 -6.36 -11.67 16.24
C ARG A 108 -5.94 -10.22 16.04
N ALA A 109 -4.96 -9.98 15.17
CA ALA A 109 -4.49 -8.63 14.86
C ALA A 109 -5.44 -7.86 13.91
N GLY A 110 -6.34 -8.55 13.18
CA GLY A 110 -7.21 -7.93 12.18
C GLY A 110 -6.48 -7.52 10.90
N VAL A 111 -5.33 -8.14 10.62
CA VAL A 111 -4.51 -7.87 9.44
C VAL A 111 -4.91 -8.82 8.30
N PRO A 112 -5.07 -8.35 7.06
CA PRO A 112 -5.28 -9.20 5.89
C PRO A 112 -4.16 -10.22 5.69
N TYR A 113 -4.54 -11.41 5.19
CA TYR A 113 -3.66 -12.53 5.05
C TYR A 113 -3.78 -13.19 3.68
N LEU A 114 -2.66 -13.40 3.02
CA LEU A 114 -2.49 -14.13 1.77
C LEU A 114 -1.57 -15.34 1.98
N LEU A 115 -1.87 -16.45 1.30
CA LEU A 115 -1.00 -17.63 1.27
C LEU A 115 -0.47 -17.84 -0.15
N THR A 116 0.84 -17.82 -0.32
CA THR A 116 1.52 -18.19 -1.57
C THR A 116 1.97 -19.65 -1.51
N ILE A 117 1.53 -20.45 -2.47
CA ILE A 117 1.75 -21.88 -2.54
C ILE A 117 2.74 -22.19 -3.67
N HIS A 118 3.91 -22.69 -3.31
CA HIS A 118 4.99 -23.07 -4.22
C HIS A 118 4.97 -24.55 -4.62
N GLY A 119 4.02 -25.34 -4.12
CA GLY A 119 3.87 -26.76 -4.46
C GLY A 119 2.76 -27.43 -3.68
N THR A 120 2.10 -28.40 -4.29
CA THR A 120 0.82 -29.00 -3.81
C THR A 120 0.93 -30.40 -3.22
N ARG A 121 2.13 -30.93 -2.94
CA ARG A 121 2.19 -32.22 -2.26
C ARG A 121 1.65 -32.14 -0.86
N ASN A 122 0.50 -32.82 -0.63
CA ASN A 122 0.18 -32.97 0.75
C ASN A 122 -0.85 -33.87 1.35
N PRO A 123 -0.62 -34.31 2.62
CA PRO A 123 -1.56 -35.03 3.47
C PRO A 123 -2.68 -34.16 4.03
N LEU A 124 -3.76 -34.82 4.48
CA LEU A 124 -5.05 -34.29 4.94
C LEU A 124 -4.98 -33.12 5.96
N LEU A 125 -3.99 -33.13 6.86
CA LEU A 125 -3.79 -32.08 7.90
C LEU A 125 -3.52 -30.68 7.34
N ARG A 126 -3.01 -30.55 6.11
CA ARG A 126 -2.73 -29.25 5.48
C ARG A 126 -3.93 -28.67 4.74
N ARG A 127 -5.01 -29.43 4.56
CA ARG A 127 -6.24 -28.95 3.93
C ARG A 127 -6.83 -27.73 4.66
N ALA A 128 -6.83 -27.74 5.99
CA ALA A 128 -7.38 -26.66 6.79
C ALA A 128 -6.80 -25.28 6.46
N VAL A 129 -5.47 -25.20 6.21
CA VAL A 129 -4.79 -23.94 5.91
C VAL A 129 -5.29 -23.32 4.60
N PHE A 130 -5.62 -24.13 3.60
CA PHE A 130 -6.16 -23.65 2.33
C PHE A 130 -7.57 -23.07 2.48
N TYR A 131 -8.38 -23.58 3.40
CA TYR A 131 -9.71 -23.02 3.66
C TYR A 131 -9.68 -21.74 4.51
N TRP A 132 -8.62 -21.51 5.27
CA TRP A 132 -8.50 -20.34 6.14
C TRP A 132 -8.10 -19.06 5.39
N SER A 133 -7.37 -19.17 4.27
CA SER A 133 -7.05 -18.00 3.44
C SER A 133 -8.23 -17.65 2.54
N ARG A 134 -8.65 -16.38 2.55
CA ARG A 134 -9.71 -15.89 1.65
C ARG A 134 -9.29 -15.91 0.19
N ARG A 135 -8.00 -15.60 -0.07
CA ARG A 135 -7.33 -15.67 -1.38
C ARG A 135 -5.96 -16.31 -1.20
N MET A 136 -5.50 -16.96 -2.24
CA MET A 136 -4.17 -17.57 -2.28
C MET A 136 -3.55 -17.42 -3.66
N THR A 137 -2.23 -17.35 -3.72
CA THR A 137 -1.50 -17.37 -4.97
C THR A 137 -0.80 -18.71 -5.16
N VAL A 138 -0.71 -19.14 -6.40
CA VAL A 138 0.00 -20.36 -6.83
C VAL A 138 0.91 -20.02 -7.98
N VAL A 139 2.05 -20.71 -8.06
CA VAL A 139 3.09 -20.42 -9.05
C VAL A 139 2.94 -21.21 -10.35
N SER A 140 1.95 -22.10 -10.46
CA SER A 140 1.71 -22.87 -11.68
C SER A 140 0.23 -23.23 -11.87
N GLU A 141 -0.18 -23.40 -13.11
CA GLU A 141 -1.54 -23.83 -13.44
C GLU A 141 -1.80 -25.28 -12.98
N ALA A 142 -0.81 -26.17 -12.98
CA ALA A 142 -0.92 -27.50 -12.40
C ALA A 142 -1.29 -27.43 -10.91
N SER A 143 -0.65 -26.55 -10.14
CA SER A 143 -0.99 -26.32 -8.74
C SER A 143 -2.40 -25.73 -8.58
N ARG A 144 -2.79 -24.79 -9.47
CA ARG A 144 -4.11 -24.20 -9.47
C ARG A 144 -5.21 -25.27 -9.72
N ARG A 145 -5.03 -26.08 -10.75
CA ARG A 145 -5.95 -27.19 -11.08
C ARG A 145 -6.11 -28.17 -9.90
N ASN A 146 -4.99 -28.52 -9.26
CA ASN A 146 -5.00 -29.39 -8.09
C ASN A 146 -5.80 -28.77 -6.92
N LEU A 147 -5.62 -27.50 -6.61
CA LEU A 147 -6.37 -26.83 -5.55
C LEU A 147 -7.86 -26.70 -5.88
N VAL A 148 -8.19 -26.30 -7.11
CA VAL A 148 -9.58 -26.11 -7.52
C VAL A 148 -10.31 -27.45 -7.68
N LYS A 149 -9.73 -28.42 -8.41
CA LYS A 149 -10.38 -29.72 -8.68
C LYS A 149 -10.16 -30.72 -7.55
N GLY A 150 -8.91 -30.87 -7.08
CA GLY A 150 -8.55 -31.87 -6.07
C GLY A 150 -8.99 -31.50 -4.66
N PHE A 151 -8.88 -30.22 -4.29
CA PHE A 151 -9.30 -29.72 -2.98
C PHE A 151 -10.65 -28.99 -3.00
N ARG A 152 -11.31 -28.89 -4.15
CA ARG A 152 -12.61 -28.25 -4.34
C ARG A 152 -12.67 -26.80 -3.82
N LEU A 153 -11.57 -26.06 -3.97
CA LEU A 153 -11.54 -24.65 -3.61
C LEU A 153 -12.20 -23.81 -4.72
N PRO A 154 -12.91 -22.73 -4.37
CA PRO A 154 -13.47 -21.80 -5.37
C PRO A 154 -12.36 -21.23 -6.27
N ALA A 155 -12.56 -21.27 -7.58
CA ALA A 155 -11.55 -20.90 -8.57
C ALA A 155 -11.11 -19.42 -8.46
N ASP A 156 -12.04 -18.55 -8.05
CA ASP A 156 -11.82 -17.12 -7.82
C ASP A 156 -10.95 -16.82 -6.59
N ARG A 157 -10.74 -17.79 -5.71
CA ARG A 157 -9.84 -17.67 -4.55
C ARG A 157 -8.40 -18.07 -4.86
N VAL A 158 -8.15 -18.75 -5.99
CA VAL A 158 -6.83 -19.28 -6.35
C VAL A 158 -6.29 -18.51 -7.56
N ILE A 159 -5.38 -17.60 -7.30
CA ILE A 159 -4.81 -16.68 -8.28
C ILE A 159 -3.48 -17.25 -8.77
N LEU A 160 -3.30 -17.33 -10.08
CA LEU A 160 -2.01 -17.67 -10.67
C LEU A 160 -1.08 -16.46 -10.56
N SER A 161 0.12 -16.66 -10.01
CA SER A 161 1.18 -15.66 -9.93
C SER A 161 2.48 -16.27 -10.43
N ARG A 162 3.11 -15.65 -11.42
CA ARG A 162 4.36 -16.16 -11.99
C ARG A 162 5.51 -16.03 -10.99
N ILE A 163 6.55 -16.86 -11.20
CA ILE A 163 7.82 -16.68 -10.50
C ILE A 163 8.59 -15.57 -11.21
N GLY A 164 8.98 -14.52 -10.46
CA GLY A 164 9.83 -13.46 -10.98
C GLY A 164 11.32 -13.83 -10.96
N VAL A 165 12.01 -13.42 -12.00
CA VAL A 165 13.47 -13.51 -12.11
C VAL A 165 14.05 -12.09 -12.26
N ASP A 166 15.20 -11.85 -11.63
CA ASP A 166 15.96 -10.62 -11.79
C ASP A 166 16.81 -10.72 -13.06
N CYS A 167 16.32 -10.14 -14.16
CA CYS A 167 16.98 -10.22 -15.46
C CYS A 167 18.25 -9.36 -15.55
N GLU A 168 18.50 -8.45 -14.62
CA GLU A 168 19.78 -7.74 -14.50
C GLU A 168 20.84 -8.59 -13.82
N GLN A 169 20.46 -9.28 -12.74
CA GLN A 169 21.34 -10.25 -12.06
C GLN A 169 21.68 -11.44 -12.98
N PHE A 170 20.68 -11.94 -13.71
CA PHE A 170 20.79 -13.05 -14.66
C PHE A 170 20.78 -12.51 -16.10
N ARG A 171 21.79 -11.71 -16.43
CA ARG A 171 21.93 -11.15 -17.78
C ARG A 171 22.69 -12.09 -18.71
N ASP A 172 22.39 -12.00 -19.99
CA ASP A 172 23.19 -12.61 -21.04
C ASP A 172 24.58 -11.95 -21.09
N GLY A 173 25.58 -12.74 -21.31
CA GLY A 173 26.96 -12.26 -21.34
C GLY A 173 27.97 -13.36 -21.63
N PRO A 174 29.25 -12.98 -21.76
CA PRO A 174 30.33 -13.95 -22.02
C PRO A 174 30.49 -14.92 -20.85
N ALA A 175 30.96 -16.12 -21.17
CA ALA A 175 31.28 -17.12 -20.16
C ALA A 175 32.39 -16.62 -19.21
N ASP A 176 32.20 -16.85 -17.91
CA ASP A 176 33.14 -16.45 -16.87
C ASP A 176 34.39 -17.36 -16.90
N GLN A 177 35.40 -16.89 -17.62
CA GLN A 177 36.65 -17.66 -17.81
C GLN A 177 37.48 -17.83 -16.54
N GLU A 178 37.34 -16.90 -15.59
CA GLU A 178 38.00 -17.01 -14.28
C GLU A 178 37.38 -18.15 -13.47
N LEU A 179 36.07 -18.22 -13.41
CA LEU A 179 35.35 -19.29 -12.76
C LEU A 179 35.63 -20.65 -13.46
N ALA A 180 35.64 -20.67 -14.80
CA ALA A 180 35.96 -21.89 -15.53
C ALA A 180 37.33 -22.45 -15.16
N ARG A 181 38.35 -21.57 -15.07
CA ARG A 181 39.73 -21.97 -14.63
C ARG A 181 39.74 -22.42 -13.17
N ALA A 182 39.06 -21.70 -12.28
CA ALA A 182 39.00 -22.07 -10.86
C ALA A 182 38.31 -23.42 -10.62
N LEU A 183 37.41 -23.82 -11.51
CA LEU A 183 36.75 -25.14 -11.49
C LEU A 183 37.46 -26.21 -12.29
N ASN A 184 38.64 -25.93 -12.87
CA ASN A 184 39.42 -26.83 -13.75
C ASN A 184 38.59 -27.33 -14.95
N LEU A 185 37.71 -26.49 -15.53
CA LEU A 185 36.94 -26.80 -16.71
C LEU A 185 37.75 -26.59 -17.97
N SER A 186 37.58 -27.46 -18.96
CA SER A 186 38.35 -27.43 -20.21
C SER A 186 37.98 -26.21 -21.07
N GLN A 187 38.98 -25.57 -21.66
CA GLN A 187 38.74 -24.44 -22.54
C GLN A 187 38.00 -24.92 -23.81
N GLY A 188 36.90 -24.19 -24.16
CA GLY A 188 36.12 -24.51 -25.35
C GLY A 188 35.16 -25.70 -25.22
N ALA A 189 35.14 -26.39 -24.09
CA ALA A 189 34.21 -27.49 -23.89
C ALA A 189 32.75 -27.04 -23.88
N ARG A 190 31.86 -27.87 -24.44
CA ARG A 190 30.39 -27.70 -24.33
C ARG A 190 29.93 -28.14 -22.96
N ARG A 191 29.14 -27.29 -22.28
CA ARG A 191 28.78 -27.54 -20.88
C ARG A 191 27.30 -27.68 -20.67
N VAL A 192 26.92 -28.80 -20.08
CA VAL A 192 25.57 -29.01 -19.52
C VAL A 192 25.60 -28.63 -18.04
N VAL A 193 24.87 -27.63 -17.66
CA VAL A 193 24.80 -27.18 -16.26
C VAL A 193 23.46 -27.58 -15.66
N HIS A 194 23.51 -28.19 -14.46
CA HIS A 194 22.32 -28.50 -13.67
C HIS A 194 22.45 -27.93 -12.26
N VAL A 195 21.51 -27.10 -11.87
CA VAL A 195 21.44 -26.54 -10.53
C VAL A 195 20.15 -27.01 -9.84
N SER A 196 20.27 -27.63 -8.67
CA SER A 196 19.11 -28.16 -7.98
C SER A 196 19.39 -28.38 -6.49
N ARG A 197 18.33 -28.42 -5.68
CA ARG A 197 18.41 -28.99 -4.34
C ARG A 197 18.48 -30.53 -4.47
N PHE A 198 19.53 -31.17 -3.97
CA PHE A 198 19.69 -32.62 -4.03
C PHE A 198 18.88 -33.36 -2.95
N SER A 199 17.57 -33.13 -2.96
CA SER A 199 16.59 -33.95 -2.24
C SER A 199 16.32 -35.24 -2.98
N HIS A 200 15.81 -36.29 -2.31
CA HIS A 200 15.54 -37.60 -2.93
C HIS A 200 14.78 -37.53 -4.27
N SER A 201 13.80 -36.62 -4.39
CA SER A 201 13.02 -36.48 -5.63
C SER A 201 13.70 -35.63 -6.71
N LYS A 202 14.51 -34.63 -6.34
CA LYS A 202 15.15 -33.72 -7.30
C LYS A 202 16.51 -34.20 -7.77
N ALA A 203 17.25 -34.94 -6.93
CA ALA A 203 18.51 -35.55 -7.31
C ALA A 203 18.39 -36.59 -8.45
N ARG A 204 17.18 -37.07 -8.75
CA ARG A 204 16.93 -37.96 -9.89
C ARG A 204 17.40 -37.39 -11.22
N VAL A 205 17.26 -36.08 -11.42
CA VAL A 205 17.70 -35.38 -12.65
C VAL A 205 19.23 -35.43 -12.76
N ALA A 206 19.93 -35.06 -11.68
CA ALA A 206 21.40 -35.14 -11.65
C ALA A 206 21.92 -36.58 -11.91
N LYS A 207 21.29 -37.59 -11.28
CA LYS A 207 21.64 -38.99 -11.48
C LYS A 207 21.40 -39.47 -12.93
N ALA A 208 20.27 -39.05 -13.53
CA ALA A 208 19.96 -39.37 -14.93
C ALA A 208 20.94 -38.68 -15.89
N LEU A 209 21.32 -37.42 -15.62
CA LEU A 209 22.35 -36.70 -16.39
C LEU A 209 23.72 -37.38 -16.30
N ILE A 210 24.16 -37.86 -15.13
CA ILE A 210 25.38 -38.62 -14.99
C ILE A 210 25.29 -39.91 -15.81
N ALA A 211 24.16 -40.62 -15.74
CA ALA A 211 23.98 -41.88 -16.48
C ALA A 211 23.93 -41.68 -18.01
N SER A 212 23.51 -40.50 -18.50
CA SER A 212 23.47 -40.17 -19.95
C SER A 212 24.85 -39.82 -20.54
N MET A 213 25.87 -39.60 -19.72
CA MET A 213 27.19 -39.13 -20.18
C MET A 213 27.87 -40.02 -21.22
N PRO A 214 27.83 -41.37 -21.13
CA PRO A 214 28.45 -42.24 -22.15
C PRO A 214 27.87 -42.02 -23.55
N ASP A 215 26.54 -41.88 -23.65
CA ASP A 215 25.86 -41.65 -24.94
C ASP A 215 26.10 -40.22 -25.45
N LEU A 216 26.12 -39.24 -24.54
CA LEU A 216 26.45 -37.86 -24.89
C LEU A 216 27.85 -37.68 -25.42
N GLN A 217 28.84 -38.44 -24.91
CA GLN A 217 30.22 -38.40 -25.40
C GLN A 217 30.37 -38.93 -26.82
N GLN A 218 29.47 -39.78 -27.28
CA GLN A 218 29.51 -40.26 -28.69
C GLN A 218 29.18 -39.11 -29.66
N VAL A 219 28.29 -38.21 -29.27
CA VAL A 219 27.86 -37.08 -30.09
C VAL A 219 28.66 -35.81 -29.80
N ALA A 220 29.06 -35.62 -28.55
CA ALA A 220 29.79 -34.45 -28.06
C ALA A 220 30.98 -34.89 -27.19
N PRO A 221 32.13 -35.33 -27.76
CA PRO A 221 33.27 -35.87 -27.01
C PRO A 221 33.86 -34.91 -25.97
N ASP A 222 33.70 -33.59 -26.19
CA ASP A 222 34.19 -32.51 -25.33
C ASP A 222 33.18 -32.10 -24.22
N VAL A 223 32.02 -32.75 -24.11
CA VAL A 223 30.99 -32.37 -23.17
C VAL A 223 31.44 -32.50 -21.72
N GLU A 224 31.17 -31.48 -20.93
CA GLU A 224 31.34 -31.45 -19.49
C GLU A 224 29.97 -31.26 -18.80
N LEU A 225 29.71 -32.03 -17.75
CA LEU A 225 28.51 -31.96 -16.91
C LEU A 225 28.86 -31.30 -15.59
N VAL A 226 28.28 -30.13 -15.36
CA VAL A 226 28.48 -29.32 -14.13
C VAL A 226 27.23 -29.39 -13.27
N LEU A 227 27.35 -29.96 -12.07
CA LEU A 227 26.27 -30.21 -11.14
C LEU A 227 26.47 -29.36 -9.87
N ALA A 228 25.57 -28.44 -9.61
CA ALA A 228 25.60 -27.62 -8.40
C ALA A 228 24.35 -27.86 -7.56
N GLY A 229 24.54 -28.11 -6.27
CA GLY A 229 23.43 -28.30 -5.35
C GLY A 229 23.84 -28.94 -4.04
N GLN A 230 22.99 -28.74 -3.04
CA GLN A 230 23.19 -29.32 -1.71
C GLN A 230 21.93 -30.09 -1.27
N GLY A 231 22.13 -31.04 -0.37
CA GLY A 231 21.03 -31.82 0.20
C GLY A 231 21.42 -33.24 0.59
N PRO A 232 20.44 -34.05 1.07
CA PRO A 232 20.70 -35.43 1.54
C PRO A 232 21.37 -36.34 0.51
N GLU A 233 21.14 -36.08 -0.79
CA GLU A 233 21.69 -36.91 -1.89
C GLU A 233 23.03 -36.38 -2.46
N GLU A 234 23.60 -35.30 -1.91
CA GLU A 234 24.82 -34.65 -2.40
C GLU A 234 25.99 -35.62 -2.49
N GLY A 235 26.26 -36.36 -1.42
CA GLY A 235 27.31 -37.35 -1.41
C GLY A 235 27.07 -38.52 -2.37
N ALA A 236 25.81 -38.87 -2.66
CA ALA A 236 25.50 -39.91 -3.64
C ALA A 236 25.72 -39.39 -5.08
N VAL A 237 25.37 -38.14 -5.37
CA VAL A 237 25.61 -37.49 -6.67
C VAL A 237 27.11 -37.36 -6.93
N ALA A 238 27.92 -36.95 -5.94
CA ALA A 238 29.36 -36.82 -6.04
C ALA A 238 30.03 -38.18 -6.36
N ARG A 239 29.70 -39.22 -5.60
CA ARG A 239 30.22 -40.56 -5.84
C ARG A 239 29.90 -41.09 -7.24
N LEU A 240 28.66 -40.91 -7.71
CA LEU A 240 28.28 -41.32 -9.06
C LEU A 240 29.04 -40.54 -10.13
N GLY A 241 29.30 -39.26 -9.89
CA GLY A 241 30.12 -38.43 -10.80
C GLY A 241 31.55 -38.91 -10.88
N GLU A 242 32.18 -39.23 -9.75
CA GLU A 242 33.55 -39.82 -9.70
C GLU A 242 33.62 -41.17 -10.37
N GLU A 243 32.64 -42.05 -10.17
CA GLU A 243 32.55 -43.33 -10.83
C GLU A 243 32.42 -43.18 -12.35
N MET A 244 31.59 -42.23 -12.79
CA MET A 244 31.44 -41.93 -14.22
C MET A 244 32.75 -41.39 -14.80
N ASN A 245 33.45 -40.48 -14.13
CA ASN A 245 34.77 -39.98 -14.56
C ASN A 245 35.80 -41.11 -14.74
N ARG A 246 35.85 -42.08 -13.81
CA ARG A 246 36.70 -43.27 -13.93
C ARG A 246 36.33 -44.13 -15.14
N ARG A 247 35.00 -44.31 -15.37
CA ARG A 247 34.50 -45.08 -16.53
C ARG A 247 34.84 -44.42 -17.86
N LEU A 248 34.80 -43.07 -17.92
CA LEU A 248 35.08 -42.28 -19.12
C LEU A 248 36.57 -42.02 -19.33
N GLY A 249 37.44 -42.36 -18.37
CA GLY A 249 38.88 -42.12 -18.43
C GLY A 249 39.30 -40.65 -18.42
N ARG A 250 38.37 -39.74 -18.10
CA ARG A 250 38.63 -38.28 -17.97
C ARG A 250 37.69 -37.64 -16.97
N GLN A 251 38.04 -36.43 -16.51
CA GLN A 251 37.14 -35.62 -15.74
C GLN A 251 36.11 -34.95 -16.69
N ALA A 252 34.87 -35.44 -16.67
CA ALA A 252 33.76 -34.94 -17.47
C ALA A 252 32.57 -34.55 -16.62
N VAL A 253 32.50 -35.01 -15.37
CA VAL A 253 31.45 -34.70 -14.41
C VAL A 253 32.02 -33.94 -13.23
N PHE A 254 31.52 -32.76 -12.96
CA PHE A 254 31.94 -31.85 -11.89
C PHE A 254 30.80 -31.67 -10.90
N ALA A 255 30.85 -32.30 -9.74
CA ALA A 255 29.89 -32.15 -8.65
C ALA A 255 30.42 -31.11 -7.67
N LEU A 256 29.86 -29.90 -7.69
CA LEU A 256 30.40 -28.70 -7.03
C LEU A 256 29.85 -28.46 -5.62
N GLY A 257 28.87 -29.25 -5.17
CA GLY A 257 28.14 -28.95 -3.94
C GLY A 257 27.26 -27.71 -4.06
N GLY A 258 26.87 -27.15 -2.90
CA GLY A 258 26.08 -25.91 -2.85
C GLY A 258 26.87 -24.67 -3.27
N ARG A 259 26.32 -23.86 -4.16
CA ARG A 259 26.97 -22.66 -4.73
C ARG A 259 26.08 -21.43 -4.56
N PRO A 260 26.60 -20.27 -4.12
CA PRO A 260 25.87 -19.00 -4.09
C PRO A 260 25.97 -18.21 -5.41
N ASP A 261 26.99 -18.45 -6.23
CA ASP A 261 27.35 -17.71 -7.44
C ASP A 261 26.66 -18.26 -8.72
N ILE A 262 25.39 -18.59 -8.63
CA ILE A 262 24.61 -19.20 -9.72
C ILE A 262 24.65 -18.39 -11.02
N PRO A 263 24.58 -17.04 -11.04
CA PRO A 263 24.68 -16.28 -12.29
C PRO A 263 26.00 -16.52 -13.03
N ARG A 264 27.13 -16.58 -12.30
CA ARG A 264 28.46 -16.88 -12.87
C ARG A 264 28.50 -18.31 -13.42
N LEU A 265 27.91 -19.27 -12.69
CA LEU A 265 27.84 -20.66 -13.10
C LEU A 265 26.99 -20.84 -14.38
N LEU A 266 25.81 -20.19 -14.45
CA LEU A 266 24.97 -20.26 -15.64
C LEU A 266 25.63 -19.61 -16.88
N SER A 267 26.50 -18.61 -16.70
CA SER A 267 27.24 -18.01 -17.82
C SER A 267 28.08 -19.03 -18.57
N LEU A 268 28.58 -20.08 -17.89
CA LEU A 268 29.40 -21.14 -18.44
C LEU A 268 28.62 -22.16 -19.30
N ALA A 269 27.28 -22.19 -19.16
CA ALA A 269 26.44 -23.21 -19.78
C ALA A 269 26.31 -23.03 -21.29
N SER A 270 26.41 -24.15 -22.04
CA SER A 270 25.88 -24.27 -23.39
C SER A 270 24.40 -24.63 -23.38
N VAL A 271 23.96 -25.49 -22.44
CA VAL A 271 22.59 -25.88 -22.17
C VAL A 271 22.39 -26.00 -20.67
N VAL A 272 21.26 -25.57 -20.16
CA VAL A 272 20.88 -25.77 -18.77
C VAL A 272 19.75 -26.79 -18.66
N VAL A 273 19.95 -27.80 -17.84
CA VAL A 273 18.88 -28.73 -17.47
C VAL A 273 18.35 -28.32 -16.12
N GLY A 274 17.11 -27.86 -16.06
CA GLY A 274 16.57 -27.24 -14.85
C GLY A 274 15.06 -27.21 -14.76
N THR A 275 14.57 -26.70 -13.66
CA THR A 275 13.13 -26.62 -13.38
C THR A 275 12.80 -25.34 -12.60
N ALA A 276 11.56 -24.86 -12.73
CA ALA A 276 11.04 -23.72 -11.97
C ALA A 276 11.97 -22.48 -12.07
N THR A 277 12.44 -22.00 -10.92
CA THR A 277 13.31 -20.81 -10.83
C THR A 277 14.58 -20.95 -11.67
N VAL A 278 15.24 -22.11 -11.64
CA VAL A 278 16.49 -22.32 -12.38
C VAL A 278 16.27 -22.27 -13.89
N ALA A 279 15.16 -22.81 -14.39
CA ALA A 279 14.80 -22.70 -15.81
C ALA A 279 14.64 -21.23 -16.23
N LEU A 280 13.96 -20.43 -15.42
CA LEU A 280 13.76 -18.99 -15.67
C LEU A 280 15.08 -18.20 -15.58
N GLU A 281 15.94 -18.52 -14.60
CA GLU A 281 17.27 -17.93 -14.46
C GLU A 281 18.16 -18.23 -15.67
N ALA A 282 18.09 -19.46 -16.18
CA ALA A 282 18.81 -19.85 -17.40
C ALA A 282 18.26 -19.12 -18.64
N MET A 283 16.95 -19.05 -18.81
CA MET A 283 16.32 -18.26 -19.88
C MET A 283 16.73 -16.79 -19.79
N ALA A 284 16.69 -16.20 -18.61
CA ALA A 284 17.15 -14.84 -18.37
C ALA A 284 18.63 -14.62 -18.71
N SER A 285 19.47 -15.63 -18.52
CA SER A 285 20.89 -15.62 -18.89
C SER A 285 21.15 -15.94 -20.38
N GLY A 286 20.09 -15.99 -21.22
CA GLY A 286 20.23 -16.33 -22.64
C GLY A 286 20.66 -17.75 -22.91
N LYS A 287 20.42 -18.70 -21.99
CA LYS A 287 20.82 -20.09 -22.13
C LYS A 287 19.63 -20.97 -22.54
N PRO A 288 19.82 -21.89 -23.52
CA PRO A 288 18.83 -22.91 -23.83
C PRO A 288 18.48 -23.75 -22.60
N VAL A 289 17.21 -24.11 -22.47
CA VAL A 289 16.72 -24.88 -21.32
C VAL A 289 16.09 -26.19 -21.77
N ILE A 290 16.52 -27.28 -21.13
CA ILE A 290 15.75 -28.52 -21.08
C ILE A 290 15.04 -28.57 -19.72
N ALA A 291 13.72 -28.61 -19.75
CA ALA A 291 12.93 -28.66 -18.52
C ALA A 291 12.80 -30.12 -18.04
N ALA A 292 13.42 -30.41 -16.90
CA ALA A 292 13.37 -31.71 -16.23
C ALA A 292 13.37 -31.50 -14.71
N GLY A 293 12.48 -32.17 -14.01
CA GLY A 293 12.32 -31.96 -12.59
C GLY A 293 11.58 -33.07 -11.86
N LYS A 294 10.99 -32.69 -10.73
CA LYS A 294 10.22 -33.60 -9.89
C LYS A 294 8.95 -34.10 -10.57
N GLY A 295 8.36 -33.29 -11.45
CA GLY A 295 7.16 -33.65 -12.22
C GLY A 295 7.42 -34.62 -13.36
N GLY A 296 8.70 -34.83 -13.75
CA GLY A 296 9.12 -35.66 -14.84
C GLY A 296 9.99 -34.95 -15.86
N TYR A 297 9.91 -35.38 -17.09
CA TYR A 297 10.65 -34.87 -18.24
C TYR A 297 9.70 -34.11 -19.19
N PHE A 298 10.03 -32.87 -19.49
CA PHE A 298 9.29 -32.04 -20.45
C PHE A 298 10.05 -31.91 -21.79
N GLY A 299 11.38 -31.85 -21.72
CA GLY A 299 12.24 -31.67 -22.89
C GLY A 299 12.66 -30.19 -23.10
N PRO A 300 13.18 -29.87 -24.31
CA PRO A 300 13.62 -28.53 -24.68
C PRO A 300 12.49 -27.53 -24.69
N VAL A 301 12.73 -26.36 -24.06
CA VAL A 301 11.77 -25.25 -24.02
C VAL A 301 11.92 -24.41 -25.28
N ARG A 302 10.83 -24.27 -26.03
CA ARG A 302 10.74 -23.58 -27.32
C ARG A 302 9.56 -22.60 -27.31
N ALA A 303 9.47 -21.72 -28.31
CA ALA A 303 8.37 -20.77 -28.45
C ALA A 303 7.01 -21.46 -28.52
N GLU A 304 6.90 -22.53 -29.27
CA GLU A 304 5.67 -23.29 -29.49
C GLU A 304 5.17 -24.07 -28.28
N ASN A 305 6.04 -24.36 -27.29
CA ASN A 305 5.67 -25.15 -26.11
C ASN A 305 5.83 -24.40 -24.78
N LEU A 306 6.15 -23.10 -24.79
CA LEU A 306 6.40 -22.33 -23.58
C LEU A 306 5.19 -22.33 -22.63
N GLU A 307 3.99 -22.19 -23.15
CA GLU A 307 2.78 -22.19 -22.32
C GLU A 307 2.54 -23.54 -21.62
N GLN A 308 2.85 -24.66 -22.32
CA GLN A 308 2.78 -25.98 -21.71
C GLN A 308 3.86 -26.17 -20.63
N ALA A 309 5.08 -25.62 -20.85
CA ALA A 309 6.13 -25.61 -19.82
C ALA A 309 5.73 -24.82 -18.60
N GLU A 310 5.08 -23.64 -18.77
CA GLU A 310 4.51 -22.83 -17.67
C GLU A 310 3.47 -23.61 -16.84
N VAL A 311 2.59 -24.38 -17.49
CA VAL A 311 1.58 -25.20 -16.79
C VAL A 311 2.20 -26.08 -15.73
N SER A 312 3.32 -26.72 -16.05
CA SER A 312 4.06 -27.62 -15.15
C SER A 312 5.10 -26.92 -14.28
N CYS A 313 5.21 -25.58 -14.34
CA CYS A 313 6.30 -24.83 -13.73
C CYS A 313 7.67 -25.38 -14.17
N PHE A 314 7.86 -25.55 -15.49
CA PHE A 314 9.06 -26.10 -16.10
C PHE A 314 9.46 -27.45 -15.47
N ALA A 315 8.53 -28.40 -15.47
CA ALA A 315 8.67 -29.76 -14.95
C ALA A 315 8.82 -29.91 -13.41
N ASP A 316 8.55 -28.86 -12.61
CA ASP A 316 8.53 -29.03 -11.13
C ASP A 316 7.20 -29.56 -10.62
N HIS A 317 6.11 -29.31 -11.35
CA HIS A 317 4.74 -29.67 -10.96
C HIS A 317 4.05 -30.54 -12.03
N GLY A 318 3.01 -31.26 -11.60
CA GLY A 318 2.22 -32.13 -12.49
C GLY A 318 2.84 -33.51 -12.63
N GLU A 319 2.28 -34.27 -13.59
CA GLU A 319 2.76 -35.60 -13.99
C GLU A 319 3.11 -35.50 -15.49
N LEU A 320 4.40 -35.57 -15.78
CA LEU A 320 4.97 -35.53 -17.13
C LEU A 320 5.52 -36.89 -17.54
N SER A 321 6.10 -36.98 -18.71
CA SER A 321 6.77 -38.16 -19.20
C SER A 321 7.85 -38.64 -18.23
N GLN A 322 8.14 -39.94 -18.24
CA GLN A 322 9.16 -40.49 -17.38
C GLN A 322 10.54 -39.94 -17.77
N LEU A 323 11.27 -39.44 -16.76
CA LEU A 323 12.66 -39.02 -16.94
C LEU A 323 13.54 -40.26 -17.12
N SER A 324 14.27 -40.31 -18.22
CA SER A 324 15.28 -41.36 -18.45
C SER A 324 16.60 -40.77 -18.96
N PRO A 325 17.74 -41.45 -18.79
CA PRO A 325 19.04 -41.05 -19.36
C PRO A 325 19.00 -40.93 -20.89
N GLU A 326 18.27 -41.82 -21.57
CA GLU A 326 18.18 -41.90 -23.03
C GLU A 326 17.49 -40.65 -23.60
N CYS A 327 16.35 -40.21 -22.99
CA CYS A 327 15.67 -38.96 -23.39
C CYS A 327 16.60 -37.75 -23.23
N LEU A 328 17.34 -37.67 -22.12
CA LEU A 328 18.31 -36.59 -21.89
C LEU A 328 19.47 -36.65 -22.90
N ALA A 329 20.02 -37.82 -23.17
CA ALA A 329 21.09 -37.99 -24.13
C ALA A 329 20.66 -37.57 -25.55
N ALA A 330 19.49 -37.99 -25.99
CA ALA A 330 18.93 -37.63 -27.30
C ALA A 330 18.75 -36.12 -27.48
N ASP A 331 18.02 -35.45 -26.58
CA ASP A 331 17.76 -34.03 -26.71
C ASP A 331 19.01 -33.16 -26.49
N LEU A 332 19.87 -33.52 -25.53
CA LEU A 332 21.13 -32.81 -25.30
C LEU A 332 22.09 -33.03 -26.50
N GLY A 333 22.16 -34.24 -27.02
CA GLY A 333 23.00 -34.57 -28.21
C GLY A 333 22.56 -33.75 -29.43
N GLN A 334 21.25 -33.68 -29.71
CA GLN A 334 20.72 -32.87 -30.80
C GLN A 334 21.05 -31.38 -30.60
N LEU A 335 20.79 -30.82 -29.43
CA LEU A 335 21.04 -29.39 -29.16
C LEU A 335 22.53 -29.05 -29.20
N LEU A 336 23.38 -29.87 -28.62
CA LEU A 336 24.85 -29.63 -28.59
C LEU A 336 25.49 -29.77 -29.98
N SER A 337 24.85 -30.45 -30.93
CA SER A 337 25.31 -30.59 -32.31
C SER A 337 24.97 -29.38 -33.17
N ASP A 338 24.00 -28.54 -32.78
CA ASP A 338 23.54 -27.39 -33.55
C ASP A 338 23.74 -26.07 -32.79
N SER A 339 24.86 -25.41 -33.07
CA SER A 339 25.17 -24.10 -32.46
C SER A 339 24.20 -22.98 -32.87
N GLY A 340 23.54 -23.12 -34.01
CA GLY A 340 22.52 -22.19 -34.47
C GLY A 340 21.24 -22.28 -33.64
N GLU A 341 20.80 -23.53 -33.40
CA GLU A 341 19.62 -23.79 -32.54
C GLU A 341 19.90 -23.39 -31.10
N LEU A 342 21.08 -23.63 -30.56
CA LEU A 342 21.47 -23.16 -29.21
C LEU A 342 21.32 -21.62 -29.09
N ARG A 343 21.85 -20.87 -30.07
CA ARG A 343 21.72 -19.41 -30.07
C ARG A 343 20.25 -18.96 -30.18
N ARG A 344 19.47 -19.59 -31.08
CA ARG A 344 18.06 -19.28 -31.29
C ARG A 344 17.23 -19.50 -30.02
N LEU A 345 17.43 -20.64 -29.36
CA LEU A 345 16.72 -20.96 -28.10
C LEU A 345 17.15 -20.07 -26.93
N GLY A 346 18.43 -19.72 -26.87
CA GLY A 346 18.94 -18.76 -25.87
C GLY A 346 18.34 -17.39 -26.03
N ALA A 347 18.33 -16.84 -27.25
CA ALA A 347 17.72 -15.54 -27.55
C ALA A 347 16.21 -15.54 -27.27
N PHE A 348 15.47 -16.57 -27.70
CA PHE A 348 14.06 -16.75 -27.37
C PHE A 348 13.84 -16.80 -25.86
N GLY A 349 14.65 -17.57 -25.12
CA GLY A 349 14.54 -17.67 -23.67
C GLY A 349 14.72 -16.31 -23.00
N ARG A 350 15.72 -15.54 -23.42
CA ARG A 350 15.98 -14.19 -22.89
C ARG A 350 14.81 -13.24 -23.17
N GLU A 351 14.30 -13.21 -24.39
CA GLU A 351 13.14 -12.40 -24.76
C GLU A 351 11.90 -12.75 -23.91
N ALA A 352 11.61 -14.04 -23.79
CA ALA A 352 10.50 -14.53 -22.97
C ALA A 352 10.67 -14.17 -21.49
N ALA A 353 11.91 -14.26 -20.96
CA ALA A 353 12.22 -13.89 -19.58
C ALA A 353 11.92 -12.39 -19.32
N LEU A 354 12.40 -11.51 -20.18
CA LEU A 354 12.17 -10.08 -20.07
C LEU A 354 10.67 -9.71 -20.24
N ALA A 355 9.99 -10.35 -21.18
CA ALA A 355 8.60 -10.05 -21.49
C ALA A 355 7.61 -10.56 -20.42
N ARG A 356 7.89 -11.70 -19.77
CA ARG A 356 6.90 -12.40 -18.93
C ARG A 356 7.31 -12.59 -17.48
N TYR A 357 8.62 -12.71 -17.18
CA TYR A 357 9.11 -13.15 -15.88
C TYR A 357 10.00 -12.13 -15.17
N GLU A 358 10.25 -10.97 -15.78
CA GLU A 358 10.98 -9.90 -15.09
C GLU A 358 10.32 -9.57 -13.75
N VAL A 359 11.13 -9.55 -12.68
CA VAL A 359 10.64 -9.47 -11.30
C VAL A 359 9.84 -8.19 -11.03
N SER A 360 10.19 -7.07 -11.66
CA SER A 360 9.45 -5.80 -11.55
C SER A 360 8.02 -5.91 -12.08
N ARG A 361 7.84 -6.61 -13.20
CA ARG A 361 6.53 -6.91 -13.80
C ARG A 361 5.70 -7.84 -12.91
N VAL A 362 6.33 -8.92 -12.43
CA VAL A 362 5.68 -9.87 -11.52
C VAL A 362 5.29 -9.19 -10.21
N ALA A 363 6.15 -8.30 -9.67
CA ALA A 363 5.83 -7.50 -8.49
C ALA A 363 4.58 -6.62 -8.70
N ALA A 364 4.43 -6.02 -9.88
CA ALA A 364 3.22 -5.24 -10.21
C ALA A 364 1.94 -6.11 -10.26
N GLU A 365 2.03 -7.36 -10.71
CA GLU A 365 0.90 -8.31 -10.69
C GLU A 365 0.57 -8.75 -9.26
N VAL A 366 1.59 -9.01 -8.45
CA VAL A 366 1.45 -9.38 -7.03
C VAL A 366 0.88 -8.21 -6.22
N GLU A 367 1.35 -6.98 -6.46
CA GLU A 367 0.83 -5.77 -5.83
C GLU A 367 -0.69 -5.62 -6.07
N ARG A 368 -1.15 -5.80 -7.31
CA ARG A 368 -2.60 -5.81 -7.61
C ARG A 368 -3.35 -6.86 -6.79
N THR A 369 -2.77 -8.05 -6.64
CA THR A 369 -3.35 -9.11 -5.79
C THR A 369 -3.38 -8.70 -4.32
N TYR A 370 -2.35 -8.03 -3.81
CA TYR A 370 -2.30 -7.53 -2.44
C TYR A 370 -3.40 -6.50 -2.18
N HIS A 371 -3.58 -5.55 -3.09
CA HIS A 371 -4.69 -4.60 -2.99
C HIS A 371 -6.06 -5.29 -3.02
N GLN A 372 -6.24 -6.34 -3.84
CA GLN A 372 -7.48 -7.13 -3.85
C GLN A 372 -7.70 -7.93 -2.55
N VAL A 373 -6.64 -8.36 -1.87
CA VAL A 373 -6.73 -9.05 -0.56
C VAL A 373 -7.14 -8.07 0.52
N VAL A 374 -6.65 -6.85 0.47
CA VAL A 374 -7.03 -5.76 1.37
C VAL A 374 -8.46 -5.30 1.09
N CYS A 375 -8.80 -5.06 -0.17
CA CYS A 375 -10.16 -4.69 -0.58
C CYS A 375 -10.46 -5.17 -2.01
N ASP A 376 -11.46 -6.07 -2.15
CA ASP A 376 -11.91 -6.59 -3.46
C ASP A 376 -12.83 -5.57 -4.15
N ARG A 377 -12.24 -4.60 -4.85
CA ARG A 377 -12.93 -3.48 -5.48
C ARG A 377 -14.01 -3.91 -6.48
N GLU A 378 -13.75 -4.96 -7.25
CA GLU A 378 -14.67 -5.43 -8.29
C GLU A 378 -15.99 -5.95 -7.73
N ARG A 379 -16.02 -6.35 -6.47
CA ARG A 379 -17.20 -6.87 -5.78
C ARG A 379 -17.91 -5.83 -4.90
N VAL A 380 -17.30 -4.68 -4.66
CA VAL A 380 -17.92 -3.63 -3.85
C VAL A 380 -18.95 -2.87 -4.67
N ARG A 381 -20.21 -3.00 -4.27
CA ARG A 381 -21.35 -2.31 -4.86
C ARG A 381 -22.02 -1.33 -3.89
N ARG A 382 -21.80 -1.49 -2.60
CA ARG A 382 -22.38 -0.65 -1.55
C ARG A 382 -21.36 -0.33 -0.49
N ILE A 383 -21.14 0.95 -0.26
CA ILE A 383 -20.16 1.48 0.69
C ILE A 383 -20.89 2.31 1.73
N ALA A 384 -20.61 2.09 3.01
CA ALA A 384 -21.06 2.97 4.09
C ALA A 384 -19.86 3.72 4.68
N VAL A 385 -19.87 5.06 4.63
CA VAL A 385 -18.79 5.92 5.13
C VAL A 385 -19.26 6.66 6.37
N PHE A 386 -18.58 6.47 7.49
CA PHE A 386 -18.91 7.06 8.78
C PHE A 386 -17.97 8.23 9.11
N HIS A 387 -18.52 9.44 9.14
CA HIS A 387 -17.76 10.67 9.36
C HIS A 387 -17.65 11.08 10.83
N LEU A 388 -16.74 12.02 11.08
CA LEU A 388 -16.70 12.83 12.29
C LEU A 388 -17.83 13.87 12.32
N ASN A 389 -17.96 14.61 13.42
CA ASN A 389 -19.15 15.43 13.68
C ASN A 389 -18.94 16.93 13.44
N GLN A 390 -17.73 17.37 13.13
CA GLN A 390 -17.36 18.77 13.01
C GLN A 390 -17.13 19.15 11.54
N ILE A 391 -17.36 20.40 11.20
CA ILE A 391 -17.19 20.94 9.84
C ILE A 391 -15.76 20.74 9.35
N GLY A 392 -14.75 21.12 10.15
CA GLY A 392 -13.33 20.95 9.77
C GLY A 392 -12.95 19.50 9.55
N ASP A 393 -13.42 18.60 10.43
CA ASP A 393 -13.19 17.16 10.26
C ASP A 393 -13.82 16.62 8.97
N LEU A 394 -15.02 17.09 8.61
CA LEU A 394 -15.67 16.71 7.37
C LEU A 394 -14.86 17.19 6.16
N ALA A 395 -14.37 18.43 6.19
CA ALA A 395 -13.55 18.98 5.12
C ALA A 395 -12.35 18.06 4.81
N PHE A 396 -11.59 17.64 5.82
CA PHE A 396 -10.46 16.69 5.65
C PHE A 396 -10.87 15.34 5.05
N THR A 397 -12.15 14.97 5.06
CA THR A 397 -12.62 13.70 4.50
C THR A 397 -13.15 13.82 3.07
N LEU A 398 -13.33 15.02 2.52
CA LEU A 398 -13.81 15.23 1.15
C LEU A 398 -12.90 14.56 0.09
N PRO A 399 -11.56 14.67 0.17
CA PRO A 399 -10.69 13.95 -0.76
C PRO A 399 -10.90 12.44 -0.74
N ALA A 400 -11.23 11.85 0.42
CA ALA A 400 -11.55 10.43 0.51
C ALA A 400 -12.85 10.09 -0.17
N LEU A 401 -13.90 10.89 -0.01
CA LEU A 401 -15.17 10.67 -0.71
C LEU A 401 -15.00 10.70 -2.22
N LYS A 402 -14.24 11.68 -2.74
CA LYS A 402 -13.87 11.77 -4.15
C LYS A 402 -13.11 10.50 -4.59
N ALA A 403 -12.09 10.09 -3.84
CA ALA A 403 -11.29 8.89 -4.14
C ALA A 403 -12.15 7.60 -4.11
N PHE A 404 -13.12 7.50 -3.20
CA PHE A 404 -14.06 6.37 -3.17
C PHE A 404 -14.93 6.36 -4.42
N ARG A 405 -15.50 7.50 -4.82
CA ARG A 405 -16.32 7.60 -6.05
C ARG A 405 -15.52 7.24 -7.30
N GLU A 406 -14.30 7.75 -7.43
CA GLU A 406 -13.41 7.45 -8.56
C GLU A 406 -13.00 5.97 -8.61
N SER A 407 -12.75 5.38 -7.44
CA SER A 407 -12.31 3.98 -7.34
C SER A 407 -13.46 2.98 -7.44
N PHE A 408 -14.67 3.40 -7.13
CA PHE A 408 -15.89 2.59 -7.12
C PHE A 408 -17.03 3.31 -7.86
N PRO A 409 -16.88 3.59 -9.17
CA PRO A 409 -17.82 4.45 -9.89
C PRO A 409 -19.25 3.92 -9.93
N ALA A 410 -19.42 2.59 -9.87
CA ALA A 410 -20.71 1.92 -9.87
C ALA A 410 -21.24 1.57 -8.46
N ALA A 411 -20.53 1.94 -7.39
CA ALA A 411 -20.96 1.64 -6.05
C ALA A 411 -21.96 2.68 -5.53
N HIS A 412 -22.97 2.22 -4.79
CA HIS A 412 -23.84 3.08 -4.01
C HIS A 412 -23.16 3.48 -2.70
N ILE A 413 -22.82 4.75 -2.55
CA ILE A 413 -22.08 5.29 -1.40
C ILE A 413 -23.06 5.99 -0.45
N THR A 414 -23.26 5.41 0.73
CA THR A 414 -24.05 6.01 1.81
C THR A 414 -23.11 6.70 2.79
N SER A 415 -23.25 8.02 2.93
CA SER A 415 -22.48 8.84 3.88
C SER A 415 -23.24 8.98 5.20
N VAL A 416 -22.62 8.55 6.31
CA VAL A 416 -23.21 8.61 7.66
C VAL A 416 -22.64 9.82 8.40
N LEU A 417 -23.43 10.86 8.54
CA LEU A 417 -23.01 12.13 9.15
C LEU A 417 -24.17 12.82 9.90
N ARG A 418 -23.88 13.89 10.62
CA ARG A 418 -24.92 14.67 11.31
C ARG A 418 -25.78 15.46 10.32
N PRO A 419 -27.08 15.66 10.62
CA PRO A 419 -28.01 16.32 9.70
C PRO A 419 -27.53 17.72 9.23
N HIS A 420 -26.98 18.55 10.12
CA HIS A 420 -26.51 19.90 9.78
C HIS A 420 -25.30 19.92 8.81
N LEU A 421 -24.58 18.81 8.64
CA LEU A 421 -23.46 18.70 7.71
C LEU A 421 -23.87 18.19 6.32
N ALA A 422 -25.12 17.75 6.17
CA ALA A 422 -25.61 17.10 4.95
C ALA A 422 -25.45 17.99 3.70
N GLY A 423 -25.76 19.26 3.80
CA GLY A 423 -25.69 20.23 2.69
C GLY A 423 -24.28 20.40 2.10
N LEU A 424 -23.22 20.09 2.86
CA LEU A 424 -21.85 20.20 2.38
C LEU A 424 -21.42 19.03 1.47
N VAL A 425 -22.20 17.93 1.44
CA VAL A 425 -21.82 16.68 0.76
C VAL A 425 -22.88 16.23 -0.24
N SER A 426 -24.17 16.56 -0.01
CA SER A 426 -25.31 16.06 -0.79
C SER A 426 -25.22 16.35 -2.30
N HIS A 427 -24.60 17.46 -2.68
CA HIS A 427 -24.47 17.89 -4.08
C HIS A 427 -23.06 17.68 -4.65
N SER A 428 -22.20 16.94 -3.92
CA SER A 428 -20.82 16.70 -4.35
C SER A 428 -20.70 15.73 -5.52
N GLY A 429 -21.73 14.93 -5.82
CA GLY A 429 -21.63 13.79 -6.73
C GLY A 429 -20.81 12.61 -6.20
N PHE A 430 -20.22 12.74 -5.00
CA PHE A 430 -19.41 11.69 -4.38
C PHE A 430 -20.24 10.66 -3.63
N VAL A 431 -21.44 11.01 -3.18
CA VAL A 431 -22.34 10.16 -2.40
C VAL A 431 -23.71 10.05 -3.05
N ASP A 432 -24.38 8.91 -2.86
CA ASP A 432 -25.71 8.65 -3.40
C ASP A 432 -26.79 8.80 -2.32
N GLU A 433 -26.42 8.57 -1.07
CA GLU A 433 -27.37 8.61 0.06
C GLU A 433 -26.70 9.21 1.30
N ILE A 434 -27.48 9.96 2.07
CA ILE A 434 -27.08 10.46 3.38
C ILE A 434 -27.91 9.78 4.46
N ALA A 435 -27.22 9.03 5.34
CA ALA A 435 -27.82 8.47 6.54
C ALA A 435 -27.49 9.36 7.74
N HIS A 436 -28.51 9.83 8.43
CA HIS A 436 -28.30 10.72 9.57
C HIS A 436 -27.76 9.97 10.79
N ARG A 437 -26.59 10.43 11.27
CA ARG A 437 -26.01 9.97 12.52
C ARG A 437 -26.85 10.47 13.68
N PRO A 438 -27.41 9.58 14.52
CA PRO A 438 -28.24 9.99 15.63
C PRO A 438 -27.42 10.67 16.73
N GLN A 439 -28.09 11.51 17.50
CA GLN A 439 -27.58 12.04 18.77
C GLN A 439 -27.91 11.07 19.91
N GLY A 440 -27.11 11.10 20.97
CA GLY A 440 -27.31 10.26 22.16
C GLY A 440 -26.39 9.05 22.21
N GLY A 441 -26.63 8.18 23.18
CA GLY A 441 -25.78 7.04 23.54
C GLY A 441 -25.73 5.89 22.49
N PRO A 442 -25.35 4.68 22.91
CA PRO A 442 -25.14 3.56 21.98
C PRO A 442 -26.42 3.04 21.31
N LEU A 443 -27.59 3.17 21.94
CA LEU A 443 -28.86 2.61 21.42
C LEU A 443 -29.24 3.16 20.04
N PRO A 444 -29.24 4.49 19.79
CA PRO A 444 -29.54 5.03 18.46
C PRO A 444 -28.52 4.58 17.39
N ALA A 445 -27.26 4.41 17.76
CA ALA A 445 -26.25 3.89 16.85
C ALA A 445 -26.47 2.40 16.51
N ILE A 446 -26.95 1.61 17.47
CA ILE A 446 -27.34 0.21 17.23
C ILE A 446 -28.50 0.17 16.21
N ALA A 447 -29.52 0.99 16.40
CA ALA A 447 -30.64 1.08 15.46
C ALA A 447 -30.19 1.50 14.05
N LEU A 448 -29.27 2.45 13.95
CA LEU A 448 -28.66 2.86 12.68
C LEU A 448 -27.88 1.69 12.04
N GLY A 449 -27.10 0.95 12.82
CA GLY A 449 -26.36 -0.21 12.33
C GLY A 449 -27.28 -1.27 11.72
N PHE A 450 -28.39 -1.59 12.38
CA PHE A 450 -29.38 -2.53 11.84
C PHE A 450 -30.13 -1.97 10.61
N ARG A 451 -30.37 -0.66 10.55
CA ARG A 451 -30.95 -0.02 9.35
C ARG A 451 -30.01 -0.16 8.16
N LEU A 452 -28.72 0.16 8.33
CA LEU A 452 -27.70 0.02 7.30
C LEU A 452 -27.49 -1.46 6.89
N ARG A 453 -27.68 -2.42 7.79
CA ARG A 453 -27.62 -3.84 7.48
C ARG A 453 -28.61 -4.28 6.39
N LYS A 454 -29.77 -3.62 6.30
CA LYS A 454 -30.74 -3.88 5.22
C LYS A 454 -30.19 -3.50 3.86
N GLN A 455 -29.28 -2.54 3.79
CA GLN A 455 -28.60 -2.13 2.56
C GLN A 455 -27.47 -3.10 2.16
N ARG A 456 -27.03 -4.00 3.06
CA ARG A 456 -25.96 -4.98 2.83
C ARG A 456 -24.67 -4.36 2.30
N PRO A 457 -24.04 -3.38 2.99
CA PRO A 457 -22.80 -2.81 2.52
C PRO A 457 -21.69 -3.88 2.48
N GLU A 458 -20.91 -3.93 1.40
CA GLU A 458 -19.73 -4.78 1.28
C GLU A 458 -18.52 -4.15 1.97
N LEU A 459 -18.47 -2.80 2.01
CA LEU A 459 -17.41 -2.03 2.61
C LEU A 459 -17.98 -0.99 3.57
N ALA A 460 -17.52 -0.99 4.82
CA ALA A 460 -17.81 0.03 5.81
C ALA A 460 -16.52 0.75 6.21
N ILE A 461 -16.46 2.05 6.07
CA ILE A 461 -15.28 2.87 6.30
C ILE A 461 -15.56 3.84 7.44
N THR A 462 -14.80 3.74 8.54
CA THR A 462 -14.90 4.68 9.66
C THR A 462 -13.77 5.70 9.58
N LEU A 463 -14.09 6.92 9.16
CA LEU A 463 -13.20 8.08 9.19
C LEU A 463 -13.17 8.74 10.57
N SER A 464 -13.85 8.12 11.53
CA SER A 464 -14.00 8.55 12.92
C SER A 464 -13.32 7.58 13.88
N GLN A 465 -12.67 8.09 14.91
CA GLN A 465 -12.12 7.29 16.02
C GLN A 465 -13.20 6.91 17.06
N SER A 466 -14.47 7.15 16.77
CA SER A 466 -15.60 6.89 17.68
C SER A 466 -15.86 5.38 17.81
N ALA A 467 -15.83 4.86 19.04
CA ALA A 467 -16.24 3.50 19.37
C ALA A 467 -17.67 3.18 18.89
N THR A 468 -18.56 4.15 18.99
CA THR A 468 -19.94 4.03 18.53
C THR A 468 -20.04 3.80 17.02
N MET A 469 -19.19 4.45 16.22
CA MET A 469 -19.20 4.26 14.77
C MET A 469 -18.57 2.93 14.36
N ALA A 470 -17.56 2.46 15.08
CA ALA A 470 -17.01 1.11 14.89
C ALA A 470 -18.07 0.02 15.19
N LEU A 471 -18.86 0.21 16.25
CA LEU A 471 -19.99 -0.67 16.57
C LEU A 471 -21.06 -0.62 15.47
N CYS A 472 -21.43 0.56 15.00
CA CYS A 472 -22.40 0.73 13.93
C CYS A 472 -21.95 0.05 12.63
N ALA A 473 -20.69 0.20 12.23
CA ALA A 473 -20.09 -0.48 11.07
C ALA A 473 -20.12 -2.01 11.22
N TRP A 474 -19.89 -2.52 12.43
CA TRP A 474 -19.99 -3.95 12.70
C TRP A 474 -21.41 -4.47 12.60
N LEU A 475 -22.39 -3.77 13.18
CA LEU A 475 -23.80 -4.10 13.12
C LEU A 475 -24.39 -4.02 11.70
N ALA A 476 -23.85 -3.11 10.86
CA ALA A 476 -24.20 -3.03 9.45
C ALA A 476 -23.83 -4.32 8.68
N GLY A 477 -23.00 -5.19 9.27
CA GLY A 477 -22.70 -6.52 8.72
C GLY A 477 -21.75 -6.51 7.53
N ALA A 478 -21.06 -5.39 7.24
CA ALA A 478 -20.11 -5.30 6.16
C ALA A 478 -18.98 -6.33 6.33
N PRO A 479 -18.64 -7.12 5.30
CA PRO A 479 -17.52 -8.06 5.35
C PRO A 479 -16.17 -7.35 5.48
N HIS A 480 -16.01 -6.16 4.87
CA HIS A 480 -14.84 -5.31 5.01
C HIS A 480 -15.18 -4.08 5.88
N ARG A 481 -14.49 -3.95 7.02
CA ARG A 481 -14.68 -2.83 7.95
C ARG A 481 -13.34 -2.19 8.23
N VAL A 482 -13.16 -1.00 7.70
CA VAL A 482 -11.89 -0.23 7.70
C VAL A 482 -12.01 0.95 8.65
N GLY A 483 -10.96 1.23 9.40
CA GLY A 483 -10.92 2.41 10.26
C GLY A 483 -9.66 2.44 11.14
N TYR A 484 -9.62 3.39 12.06
CA TYR A 484 -8.44 3.68 12.87
C TYR A 484 -8.35 2.81 14.14
N VAL A 485 -7.12 2.45 14.53
CA VAL A 485 -6.87 1.60 15.72
C VAL A 485 -7.09 2.32 17.05
N ASP A 486 -7.09 3.64 17.07
CA ASP A 486 -7.22 4.45 18.29
C ASP A 486 -8.67 4.49 18.84
N SER A 487 -9.59 3.76 18.23
CA SER A 487 -10.95 3.58 18.73
C SER A 487 -11.01 2.47 19.78
N ASP A 488 -11.72 2.68 20.88
CA ASP A 488 -11.92 1.70 21.96
C ASP A 488 -12.50 0.37 21.46
N LEU A 489 -13.34 0.40 20.44
CA LEU A 489 -13.93 -0.77 19.79
C LEU A 489 -13.27 -1.10 18.43
N CYS A 490 -12.03 -0.70 18.20
CA CYS A 490 -11.31 -0.95 16.95
C CYS A 490 -11.24 -2.45 16.59
N ARG A 491 -11.34 -3.35 17.58
CA ARG A 491 -11.38 -4.80 17.33
C ARG A 491 -12.62 -5.27 16.56
N LEU A 492 -13.66 -4.46 16.43
CA LEU A 492 -14.80 -4.70 15.57
C LEU A 492 -14.50 -4.41 14.09
N LEU A 493 -13.41 -3.67 13.82
CA LEU A 493 -12.88 -3.43 12.48
C LEU A 493 -11.93 -4.58 12.10
N ASN A 494 -11.97 -5.00 10.85
CA ASN A 494 -11.08 -6.06 10.36
C ASN A 494 -9.94 -5.56 9.46
N HIS A 495 -9.93 -4.26 9.14
CA HIS A 495 -8.80 -3.55 8.55
C HIS A 495 -8.52 -2.32 9.42
N ARG A 496 -7.46 -2.38 10.20
CA ARG A 496 -7.15 -1.38 11.23
C ARG A 496 -5.92 -0.58 10.85
N ILE A 497 -6.07 0.73 10.75
CA ILE A 497 -5.04 1.66 10.32
C ILE A 497 -4.48 2.40 11.54
N GLN A 498 -3.17 2.32 11.73
CA GLN A 498 -2.49 3.06 12.79
C GLN A 498 -2.30 4.53 12.37
N VAL A 499 -2.78 5.44 13.22
CA VAL A 499 -2.76 6.89 12.94
C VAL A 499 -2.31 7.75 14.14
N ARG A 500 -1.78 7.14 15.20
CA ARG A 500 -1.31 7.88 16.37
C ARG A 500 -0.14 8.79 15.98
N GLY A 501 -0.24 10.08 16.34
CA GLY A 501 0.78 11.07 16.02
C GLY A 501 0.82 11.51 14.54
N ILE A 502 -0.16 11.12 13.74
CA ILE A 502 -0.22 11.47 12.32
C ILE A 502 -1.15 12.68 12.12
N PRO A 503 -0.78 13.70 11.30
CA PRO A 503 -1.65 14.82 10.93
C PRO A 503 -2.99 14.38 10.32
N CYS A 504 -4.05 15.18 10.52
CA CYS A 504 -5.39 14.83 10.06
C CYS A 504 -5.49 14.53 8.55
N PRO A 505 -4.90 15.30 7.64
CA PRO A 505 -4.90 14.98 6.21
C PRO A 505 -4.24 13.63 5.92
N GLU A 506 -3.08 13.38 6.54
CA GLU A 506 -2.32 12.15 6.32
C GLU A 506 -3.03 10.90 6.86
N LYS A 507 -3.84 11.02 7.93
CA LYS A 507 -4.69 9.91 8.41
C LYS A 507 -5.61 9.41 7.32
N VAL A 508 -6.26 10.33 6.61
CA VAL A 508 -7.19 10.01 5.51
C VAL A 508 -6.45 9.39 4.34
N LEU A 509 -5.33 9.97 3.93
CA LEU A 509 -4.49 9.44 2.85
C LEU A 509 -3.96 8.04 3.17
N ARG A 510 -3.54 7.80 4.41
CA ARG A 510 -3.07 6.50 4.87
C ARG A 510 -4.17 5.43 4.81
N LEU A 511 -5.40 5.80 5.16
CA LEU A 511 -6.55 4.90 5.02
C LEU A 511 -6.81 4.56 3.54
N LEU A 512 -6.76 5.55 2.66
CA LEU A 512 -6.91 5.33 1.22
C LEU A 512 -5.82 4.39 0.68
N ARG A 513 -4.56 4.63 1.04
CA ARG A 513 -3.42 3.77 0.65
C ARG A 513 -3.60 2.33 1.14
N ALA A 514 -4.04 2.14 2.39
CA ALA A 514 -4.30 0.80 2.92
C ALA A 514 -5.41 0.06 2.17
N LEU A 515 -6.35 0.79 1.56
CA LEU A 515 -7.35 0.24 0.63
C LEU A 515 -6.81 0.10 -0.81
N GLY A 516 -5.55 0.46 -1.06
CA GLY A 516 -4.95 0.50 -2.39
C GLY A 516 -5.56 1.56 -3.30
N LEU A 517 -6.11 2.63 -2.71
CA LEU A 517 -6.68 3.74 -3.45
C LEU A 517 -5.65 4.85 -3.62
N ARG A 518 -5.57 5.39 -4.83
CA ARG A 518 -4.73 6.56 -5.14
C ARG A 518 -5.64 7.75 -5.38
N PRO A 519 -5.73 8.71 -4.46
CA PRO A 519 -6.55 9.89 -4.68
C PRO A 519 -5.93 10.75 -5.79
N THR A 520 -6.76 11.25 -6.69
CA THR A 520 -6.35 12.22 -7.71
C THR A 520 -6.15 13.61 -7.13
N LYS A 521 -6.76 13.87 -5.96
CA LYS A 521 -6.66 15.10 -5.21
C LYS A 521 -6.48 14.80 -3.72
N THR A 522 -5.50 15.41 -3.09
CA THR A 522 -5.12 15.16 -1.68
C THR A 522 -5.59 16.27 -0.74
N ASP A 523 -5.93 17.44 -1.28
CA ASP A 523 -6.53 18.56 -0.56
C ASP A 523 -8.05 18.64 -0.78
N TYR A 524 -8.74 19.42 0.01
CA TYR A 524 -10.20 19.59 -0.06
C TYR A 524 -10.66 20.81 -0.83
N VAL A 525 -9.77 21.61 -1.41
CA VAL A 525 -10.10 22.85 -2.12
C VAL A 525 -11.00 22.54 -3.32
N GLY A 526 -12.15 23.23 -3.41
CA GLY A 526 -13.13 23.02 -4.47
C GLY A 526 -13.90 21.70 -4.41
N LEU A 527 -13.81 20.94 -3.30
CA LEU A 527 -14.57 19.69 -3.11
C LEU A 527 -15.87 19.83 -2.33
N ALA A 528 -16.14 20.99 -1.74
CA ALA A 528 -17.44 21.31 -1.15
C ALA A 528 -18.37 21.85 -2.24
N HIS A 529 -19.42 21.10 -2.55
CA HIS A 529 -20.39 21.46 -3.58
C HIS A 529 -21.74 21.79 -2.94
N LEU A 530 -22.22 23.01 -3.15
CA LEU A 530 -23.45 23.54 -2.59
C LEU A 530 -24.61 23.41 -3.57
N SER A 531 -25.80 23.22 -3.05
CA SER A 531 -27.03 23.33 -3.85
C SER A 531 -27.24 24.74 -4.40
N PRO A 532 -27.98 24.90 -5.51
CA PRO A 532 -28.41 26.23 -5.96
C PRO A 532 -29.17 26.99 -4.87
N GLU A 533 -30.02 26.31 -4.10
CA GLU A 533 -30.78 26.88 -3.01
C GLU A 533 -29.88 27.37 -1.86
N ASP A 534 -28.85 26.61 -1.49
CA ASP A 534 -27.90 27.03 -0.44
C ASP A 534 -27.09 28.25 -0.90
N LYS A 535 -26.67 28.30 -2.17
CA LYS A 535 -25.95 29.43 -2.75
C LYS A 535 -26.84 30.68 -2.76
N GLN A 536 -28.06 30.54 -3.22
CA GLN A 536 -29.03 31.66 -3.24
C GLN A 536 -29.31 32.17 -1.83
N SER A 537 -29.61 31.26 -0.89
CA SER A 537 -29.90 31.61 0.51
C SER A 537 -28.70 32.28 1.21
N GLY A 538 -27.47 31.84 0.94
CA GLY A 538 -26.26 32.49 1.45
C GLY A 538 -26.05 33.88 0.87
N GLY A 539 -26.31 34.07 -0.43
CA GLY A 539 -26.27 35.37 -1.10
C GLY A 539 -27.34 36.34 -0.55
N GLU A 540 -28.56 35.85 -0.32
CA GLU A 540 -29.63 36.63 0.29
C GLU A 540 -29.30 37.10 1.72
N LEU A 541 -28.60 36.25 2.50
CA LEU A 541 -28.09 36.61 3.83
C LEU A 541 -27.10 37.77 3.77
N LEU A 542 -26.16 37.74 2.82
CA LEU A 542 -25.22 38.84 2.60
C LEU A 542 -25.92 40.13 2.10
N GLN A 543 -26.86 40.00 1.19
CA GLN A 543 -27.63 41.15 0.69
C GLN A 543 -28.42 41.86 1.82
N ARG A 544 -28.99 41.08 2.76
CA ARG A 544 -29.66 41.64 3.94
C ARG A 544 -28.73 42.43 4.85
N CYS A 545 -27.42 42.12 4.84
CA CYS A 545 -26.43 42.89 5.56
C CYS A 545 -26.31 44.35 5.06
N ALA A 546 -26.71 44.60 3.81
CA ALA A 546 -26.67 45.93 3.16
C ALA A 546 -25.29 46.60 3.30
N LEU A 547 -24.23 45.83 3.27
CA LEU A 547 -22.85 46.32 3.48
C LEU A 547 -22.45 47.33 2.42
N GLN A 548 -21.91 48.45 2.89
CA GLN A 548 -21.37 49.53 2.07
C GLN A 548 -19.84 49.41 2.02
N GLY A 549 -19.24 49.93 0.96
CA GLY A 549 -17.80 49.91 0.73
C GLY A 549 -17.43 49.30 -0.63
N SER A 550 -16.34 49.77 -1.20
CA SER A 550 -15.81 49.33 -2.49
C SER A 550 -14.66 48.31 -2.36
N GLY A 551 -14.15 48.13 -1.16
CA GLY A 551 -13.04 47.25 -0.84
C GLY A 551 -13.45 45.78 -0.65
N PRO A 552 -12.48 44.95 -0.22
CA PRO A 552 -12.68 43.51 -0.08
C PRO A 552 -13.74 43.16 0.94
N LEU A 553 -14.48 42.06 0.68
CA LEU A 553 -15.39 41.44 1.62
C LEU A 553 -14.66 40.44 2.50
N ILE A 554 -14.48 40.77 3.76
CA ILE A 554 -13.65 39.98 4.70
C ILE A 554 -14.55 39.27 5.72
N SER A 555 -14.43 37.95 5.81
CA SER A 555 -15.11 37.21 6.87
C SER A 555 -14.21 37.04 8.10
N LEU A 556 -14.80 37.26 9.30
CA LEU A 556 -14.12 37.04 10.57
C LEU A 556 -14.75 35.86 11.31
N ALA A 557 -13.89 34.90 11.75
CA ALA A 557 -14.31 33.72 12.48
C ALA A 557 -13.57 33.58 13.80
N PRO A 558 -14.01 34.25 14.87
CA PRO A 558 -13.32 34.23 16.16
C PRO A 558 -13.42 32.91 16.88
N GLY A 559 -14.53 32.16 16.72
CA GLY A 559 -14.70 30.76 17.17
C GLY A 559 -14.45 30.55 18.66
N GLU A 560 -14.77 31.56 19.48
CA GLU A 560 -14.45 31.47 20.91
C GLU A 560 -15.30 30.47 21.66
N ALA A 561 -16.49 30.32 21.22
CA ALA A 561 -17.50 29.89 22.09
C ALA A 561 -17.58 28.41 22.36
N GLY A 562 -18.00 28.05 23.47
CA GLY A 562 -18.37 26.72 23.88
C GLY A 562 -17.20 25.86 24.32
N ALA A 563 -16.89 24.77 23.58
CA ALA A 563 -16.08 23.69 24.11
C ALA A 563 -14.54 23.95 24.15
N ARG A 564 -14.04 25.03 23.52
CA ARG A 564 -12.58 25.21 23.33
C ARG A 564 -12.08 26.64 23.49
N PRO A 565 -12.34 27.34 24.63
CA PRO A 565 -11.97 28.74 24.83
C PRO A 565 -10.46 29.00 24.81
N TYR A 566 -9.65 27.96 24.94
CA TYR A 566 -8.19 28.05 24.86
C TYR A 566 -7.64 28.33 23.44
N LYS A 567 -8.47 28.23 22.40
CA LYS A 567 -8.13 28.63 21.03
C LYS A 567 -8.48 30.06 20.70
N ALA A 568 -9.27 30.71 21.55
CA ALA A 568 -9.78 32.06 21.30
C ALA A 568 -8.65 33.07 21.26
N TRP A 569 -8.64 33.91 20.23
CA TRP A 569 -7.90 35.16 20.24
C TRP A 569 -8.73 36.25 20.86
N ARG A 570 -8.10 37.34 21.31
CA ARG A 570 -8.77 38.44 21.99
C ARG A 570 -9.80 39.14 21.10
N THR A 571 -11.00 39.36 21.63
CA THR A 571 -12.12 40.04 20.92
C THR A 571 -11.71 41.42 20.44
N ASP A 572 -11.03 42.18 21.32
CA ASP A 572 -10.53 43.51 21.01
C ASP A 572 -9.53 43.50 19.83
N GLY A 573 -8.76 42.40 19.68
CA GLY A 573 -7.89 42.19 18.51
C GLY A 573 -8.68 42.12 17.20
N PHE A 574 -9.74 41.30 17.16
CA PHE A 574 -10.60 41.21 15.98
C PHE A 574 -11.25 42.56 15.68
N ARG A 575 -11.71 43.26 16.72
CA ARG A 575 -12.32 44.61 16.59
C ARG A 575 -11.32 45.61 16.00
N GLN A 576 -10.08 45.69 16.52
CA GLN A 576 -9.06 46.62 16.01
C GLN A 576 -8.67 46.27 14.56
N VAL A 577 -8.53 44.98 14.21
CA VAL A 577 -8.22 44.55 12.83
C VAL A 577 -9.34 44.98 11.89
N SER A 578 -10.61 44.72 12.23
CA SER A 578 -11.74 45.09 11.38
C SER A 578 -11.83 46.61 11.15
N HIS A 579 -11.70 47.41 12.20
CA HIS A 579 -11.71 48.90 12.07
C HIS A 579 -10.58 49.38 11.14
N ARG A 580 -9.37 48.91 11.33
CA ARG A 580 -8.24 49.31 10.48
C ARG A 580 -8.37 48.86 9.04
N LEU A 581 -8.97 47.66 8.77
CA LEU A 581 -9.22 47.20 7.40
C LEU A 581 -10.30 48.05 6.72
N VAL A 582 -11.33 48.47 7.44
CA VAL A 582 -12.34 49.43 6.93
C VAL A 582 -11.67 50.77 6.64
N GLU A 583 -10.92 51.34 7.59
CA GLU A 583 -10.24 52.65 7.44
C GLU A 583 -9.23 52.67 6.27
N ARG A 584 -8.47 51.60 6.05
CA ARG A 584 -7.39 51.59 5.06
C ARG A 584 -7.81 51.10 3.69
N HIS A 585 -8.78 50.19 3.62
CA HIS A 585 -9.14 49.48 2.39
C HIS A 585 -10.60 49.62 2.02
N ASP A 586 -11.39 50.43 2.73
CA ASP A 586 -12.85 50.51 2.54
C ASP A 586 -13.51 49.11 2.59
N ALA A 587 -12.98 48.23 3.44
CA ALA A 587 -13.35 46.84 3.51
C ALA A 587 -14.78 46.64 4.05
N ARG A 588 -15.43 45.58 3.61
CA ARG A 588 -16.72 45.13 4.14
C ARG A 588 -16.45 43.91 5.05
N VAL A 589 -17.00 43.90 6.23
CA VAL A 589 -16.72 42.91 7.26
C VAL A 589 -17.97 42.14 7.61
N VAL A 590 -17.89 40.79 7.53
CA VAL A 590 -18.93 39.86 7.97
C VAL A 590 -18.45 38.94 9.05
N MET A 591 -19.08 38.97 10.20
CA MET A 591 -18.82 38.03 11.29
C MET A 591 -19.56 36.72 11.05
N VAL A 592 -18.86 35.62 11.18
CA VAL A 592 -19.40 34.26 11.02
C VAL A 592 -19.04 33.39 12.22
N GLY A 593 -19.92 32.45 12.55
CA GLY A 593 -19.71 31.56 13.70
C GLY A 593 -20.99 30.84 14.10
N GLY A 594 -20.95 30.13 15.21
CA GLY A 594 -22.11 29.49 15.83
C GLY A 594 -22.96 30.46 16.63
N ASP A 595 -24.07 29.94 17.18
CA ASP A 595 -24.99 30.74 18.05
C ASP A 595 -24.28 31.36 19.25
N SER A 596 -23.30 30.62 19.80
CA SER A 596 -22.49 31.08 20.92
C SER A 596 -21.57 32.26 20.58
N ASP A 597 -21.26 32.47 19.30
CA ASP A 597 -20.37 33.55 18.84
C ASP A 597 -21.16 34.86 18.55
N ARG A 598 -22.48 34.85 18.68
CA ARG A 598 -23.33 36.00 18.33
C ARG A 598 -22.96 37.27 19.11
N GLY A 599 -22.87 37.17 20.44
CA GLY A 599 -22.54 38.34 21.27
C GLY A 599 -21.16 38.90 20.98
N LEU A 600 -20.19 38.04 20.78
CA LEU A 600 -18.84 38.43 20.38
C LEU A 600 -18.85 39.09 18.99
N GLY A 601 -19.65 38.57 18.08
CA GLY A 601 -19.83 39.18 16.74
C GLY A 601 -20.37 40.59 16.83
N GLU A 602 -21.34 40.85 17.69
CA GLU A 602 -21.88 42.18 17.94
C GLU A 602 -20.82 43.17 18.47
N GLU A 603 -19.95 42.71 19.40
CA GLU A 603 -18.86 43.52 19.92
C GLU A 603 -17.82 43.86 18.85
N VAL A 604 -17.52 42.94 17.95
CA VAL A 604 -16.49 43.11 16.90
C VAL A 604 -16.99 44.10 15.83
N VAL A 605 -18.25 44.00 15.39
CA VAL A 605 -18.80 44.91 14.38
C VAL A 605 -19.29 46.23 14.94
N ALA A 606 -19.32 46.37 16.27
CA ALA A 606 -19.70 47.61 16.91
C ALA A 606 -18.82 48.78 16.44
N GLY A 607 -19.45 49.84 15.95
CA GLY A 607 -18.75 51.02 15.43
C GLY A 607 -18.31 50.97 13.96
N LEU A 608 -18.55 49.86 13.27
CA LEU A 608 -18.25 49.75 11.81
C LEU A 608 -19.38 50.34 10.92
N GLY A 609 -20.54 50.68 11.51
CA GLY A 609 -21.69 51.17 10.76
C GLY A 609 -22.09 50.19 9.64
N ASP A 610 -22.36 50.70 8.46
CA ASP A 610 -22.77 49.93 7.29
C ASP A 610 -21.61 49.07 6.67
N HIS A 611 -20.39 49.13 7.19
CA HIS A 611 -19.29 48.29 6.78
C HIS A 611 -19.24 46.92 7.51
N GLY A 612 -20.04 46.74 8.57
CA GLY A 612 -20.01 45.55 9.42
C GLY A 612 -21.35 44.85 9.52
N CYS A 613 -21.37 43.54 9.46
CA CYS A 613 -22.54 42.70 9.67
C CYS A 613 -22.23 41.47 10.50
N ASN A 614 -23.14 41.05 11.37
CA ASN A 614 -23.00 39.85 12.19
C ASN A 614 -23.99 38.78 11.74
N LEU A 615 -23.47 37.72 11.11
CA LEU A 615 -24.21 36.51 10.71
C LEU A 615 -23.94 35.31 11.64
N ALA A 616 -23.27 35.50 12.76
CA ALA A 616 -23.01 34.41 13.73
C ALA A 616 -24.32 33.82 14.27
N GLY A 617 -24.49 32.53 14.22
CA GLY A 617 -25.69 31.80 14.61
C GLY A 617 -26.87 31.92 13.64
N GLN A 618 -26.69 32.55 12.47
CA GLN A 618 -27.77 32.76 11.50
C GLN A 618 -27.60 31.88 10.24
N THR A 619 -26.57 31.06 10.18
CA THR A 619 -26.27 30.24 9.01
C THR A 619 -26.24 28.76 9.34
N THR A 620 -26.79 27.94 8.46
CA THR A 620 -26.42 26.52 8.39
C THR A 620 -25.00 26.38 7.85
N PRO A 621 -24.32 25.25 8.03
CA PRO A 621 -22.99 25.04 7.44
C PRO A 621 -22.93 25.22 5.92
N ALA A 622 -23.98 24.85 5.19
CA ALA A 622 -24.05 25.04 3.74
C ALA A 622 -24.22 26.53 3.36
N GLN A 623 -25.10 27.25 4.07
CA GLN A 623 -25.25 28.70 3.91
C GLN A 623 -23.97 29.46 4.29
N LEU A 624 -23.27 28.99 5.37
CA LEU A 624 -21.98 29.55 5.75
C LEU A 624 -20.95 29.34 4.62
N ALA A 625 -20.90 28.17 4.01
CA ALA A 625 -20.02 27.93 2.87
C ALA A 625 -20.37 28.86 1.68
N ALA A 626 -21.65 29.10 1.43
CA ALA A 626 -22.09 30.03 0.39
C ALA A 626 -21.67 31.49 0.69
N VAL A 627 -21.84 31.94 1.93
CA VAL A 627 -21.37 33.25 2.40
C VAL A 627 -19.86 33.37 2.23
N LEU A 628 -19.08 32.35 2.66
CA LEU A 628 -17.64 32.34 2.55
C LEU A 628 -17.15 32.29 1.08
N ALA A 629 -17.92 31.69 0.19
CA ALA A 629 -17.61 31.68 -1.24
C ALA A 629 -17.66 33.07 -1.89
N GLU A 630 -18.48 33.98 -1.35
CA GLU A 630 -18.57 35.38 -1.78
C GLU A 630 -17.51 36.29 -1.13
N CYS A 631 -16.89 35.84 -0.01
CA CYS A 631 -15.84 36.60 0.65
C CYS A 631 -14.51 36.50 -0.10
N ASP A 632 -13.70 37.55 0.01
CA ASP A 632 -12.37 37.59 -0.60
C ASP A 632 -11.31 36.87 0.27
N LEU A 633 -11.44 36.96 1.60
CA LEU A 633 -10.60 36.24 2.56
C LEU A 633 -11.34 35.99 3.88
N LEU A 634 -10.79 35.03 4.65
CA LEU A 634 -11.21 34.81 6.03
C LEU A 634 -10.06 35.08 7.00
N ILE A 635 -10.37 35.79 8.10
CA ILE A 635 -9.45 35.89 9.25
C ILE A 635 -10.07 35.13 10.42
N GLY A 636 -9.38 34.15 10.98
CA GLY A 636 -9.96 33.36 12.07
C GLY A 636 -9.00 32.39 12.72
N ILE A 637 -9.48 31.80 13.81
CA ILE A 637 -8.74 30.77 14.55
C ILE A 637 -8.89 29.38 13.90
N ASP A 638 -8.12 28.38 14.36
CA ASP A 638 -8.28 26.97 13.99
C ASP A 638 -9.69 26.45 14.34
N SER A 639 -10.62 26.57 13.41
CA SER A 639 -12.03 26.28 13.56
C SER A 639 -12.70 25.81 12.25
N GLY A 640 -13.94 25.34 12.31
CA GLY A 640 -14.70 24.87 11.16
C GLY A 640 -14.82 25.88 10.01
N PRO A 641 -15.18 27.15 10.26
CA PRO A 641 -15.25 28.19 9.22
C PRO A 641 -13.94 28.37 8.46
N MET A 642 -12.77 28.30 9.11
CA MET A 642 -11.46 28.40 8.47
C MET A 642 -11.27 27.32 7.40
N HIS A 643 -11.55 26.07 7.75
CA HIS A 643 -11.46 24.96 6.80
C HIS A 643 -12.50 25.04 5.68
N LEU A 644 -13.67 25.58 5.99
CA LEU A 644 -14.72 25.73 5.02
C LEU A 644 -14.39 26.84 4.00
N ALA A 645 -13.81 27.96 4.44
CA ALA A 645 -13.31 29.02 3.55
C ALA A 645 -12.23 28.45 2.60
N ALA A 646 -11.26 27.73 3.14
CA ALA A 646 -10.23 27.07 2.35
C ALA A 646 -10.82 26.02 1.38
N ALA A 647 -11.85 25.27 1.78
CA ALA A 647 -12.56 24.33 0.91
C ALA A 647 -13.31 25.03 -0.23
N MET A 648 -13.75 26.26 -0.02
CA MET A 648 -14.33 27.13 -1.04
C MET A 648 -13.30 27.86 -1.91
N GLY A 649 -12.00 27.56 -1.71
CA GLY A 649 -10.89 28.16 -2.47
C GLY A 649 -10.51 29.57 -2.00
N LYS A 650 -10.95 29.98 -0.82
CA LYS A 650 -10.65 31.32 -0.32
C LYS A 650 -9.39 31.36 0.55
N PRO A 651 -8.53 32.36 0.39
CA PRO A 651 -7.36 32.55 1.25
C PRO A 651 -7.78 32.81 2.70
N VAL A 652 -6.92 32.41 3.61
CA VAL A 652 -7.18 32.48 5.06
C VAL A 652 -6.00 33.09 5.79
N VAL A 653 -6.27 34.01 6.71
CA VAL A 653 -5.35 34.37 7.78
C VAL A 653 -5.71 33.50 8.99
N GLY A 654 -4.91 32.46 9.21
CA GLY A 654 -5.14 31.46 10.27
C GLY A 654 -4.36 31.78 11.54
N LEU A 655 -5.08 31.94 12.67
CA LEU A 655 -4.48 32.21 13.99
C LEU A 655 -4.35 30.93 14.78
N PHE A 656 -3.12 30.53 15.05
CA PHE A 656 -2.80 29.27 15.73
C PHE A 656 -2.02 29.51 17.02
N GLY A 657 -2.29 28.69 18.00
CA GLY A 657 -1.60 28.73 19.29
C GLY A 657 -1.46 27.34 19.90
N PRO A 658 -2.56 26.78 20.47
CA PRO A 658 -2.50 25.46 21.12
C PRO A 658 -2.52 24.29 20.13
N THR A 659 -2.80 24.51 18.87
CA THR A 659 -2.83 23.51 17.80
C THR A 659 -1.70 23.75 16.80
N ASP A 660 -1.12 22.68 16.31
CA ASP A 660 -0.04 22.74 15.31
C ASP A 660 -0.65 22.93 13.90
N PRO A 661 -0.35 24.02 13.20
CA PRO A 661 -0.83 24.25 11.85
C PRO A 661 -0.38 23.19 10.84
N ASN A 662 0.75 22.49 11.08
CA ASN A 662 1.14 21.35 10.26
C ASN A 662 0.17 20.15 10.39
N CYS A 663 -0.56 20.06 11.51
CA CYS A 663 -1.53 19.00 11.76
C CYS A 663 -2.97 19.36 11.39
N THR A 664 -3.35 20.61 11.60
CA THR A 664 -4.74 21.07 11.45
C THR A 664 -4.86 22.38 10.67
N GLY A 665 -3.85 22.80 9.95
CA GLY A 665 -3.91 24.02 9.12
C GLY A 665 -4.84 23.87 7.91
N PRO A 666 -5.25 25.00 7.31
CA PRO A 666 -6.02 24.99 6.08
C PRO A 666 -5.20 24.35 4.95
N MET A 667 -5.87 23.62 4.07
CA MET A 667 -5.25 23.01 2.89
C MET A 667 -5.44 23.95 1.69
N GLY A 668 -4.49 23.90 0.76
CA GLY A 668 -4.47 24.77 -0.40
C GLY A 668 -3.33 25.77 -0.32
N GLU A 669 -3.37 26.76 -1.21
CA GLU A 669 -2.34 27.79 -1.35
C GLU A 669 -2.89 29.18 -1.00
N GLY A 670 -2.02 30.17 -0.84
CA GLY A 670 -2.40 31.54 -0.60
C GLY A 670 -2.78 31.89 0.84
N HIS A 671 -2.68 30.95 1.77
CA HIS A 671 -2.98 31.17 3.19
C HIS A 671 -1.81 31.86 3.92
N GLU A 672 -2.12 32.66 4.92
CA GLU A 672 -1.18 33.28 5.85
C GLU A 672 -1.42 32.68 7.25
N ILE A 673 -0.41 32.05 7.84
CA ILE A 673 -0.51 31.39 9.13
C ILE A 673 0.31 32.13 10.17
N ILE A 674 -0.35 32.58 11.23
CA ILE A 674 0.29 33.19 12.38
C ILE A 674 0.31 32.18 13.51
N PHE A 675 1.51 31.76 13.90
CA PHE A 675 1.70 30.72 14.91
C PHE A 675 2.85 31.07 15.84
N HIS A 676 2.52 31.31 17.10
CA HIS A 676 3.51 31.56 18.16
C HIS A 676 3.59 30.36 19.10
N GLN A 677 4.57 29.48 18.82
CA GLN A 677 4.84 28.37 19.71
C GLN A 677 5.58 28.89 20.97
N GLN A 678 4.79 29.14 22.01
CA GLN A 678 5.37 29.49 23.31
C GLN A 678 5.97 28.23 23.96
N LYS A 679 7.10 28.38 24.67
CA LYS A 679 7.63 27.32 25.56
C LYS A 679 6.73 27.19 26.78
N CYS A 680 5.56 26.58 26.57
CA CYS A 680 4.70 26.19 27.66
C CYS A 680 5.30 24.97 28.36
N TRP A 681 5.01 24.80 29.66
CA TRP A 681 5.48 23.72 30.50
C TRP A 681 5.14 22.32 29.96
N ARG A 682 4.13 22.22 29.08
CA ARG A 682 3.72 20.98 28.42
C ARG A 682 3.27 21.32 27.00
N PRO A 683 3.64 20.53 25.98
CA PRO A 683 3.05 20.69 24.68
C PRO A 683 1.53 20.51 24.77
N CYS A 684 0.78 21.40 24.14
CA CYS A 684 -0.68 21.36 24.11
C CYS A 684 -1.12 20.17 23.22
N ILE A 685 -1.35 19.02 23.85
CA ILE A 685 -1.90 17.84 23.18
C ILE A 685 -3.38 17.76 23.54
N HIS A 686 -4.23 18.06 22.56
CA HIS A 686 -5.67 17.82 22.73
C HIS A 686 -5.91 16.30 22.94
N PRO A 687 -6.68 15.85 23.92
CA PRO A 687 -7.62 16.58 24.79
C PRO A 687 -7.07 17.02 26.18
N MET A 688 -5.77 17.01 26.39
CA MET A 688 -5.14 17.19 27.71
C MET A 688 -4.81 18.67 28.03
N ILE A 689 -5.39 19.64 27.33
CA ILE A 689 -5.19 21.05 27.61
C ILE A 689 -5.86 21.40 28.95
N PRO A 690 -5.10 21.91 29.94
CA PRO A 690 -5.68 22.25 31.24
C PRO A 690 -6.75 23.34 31.09
N LYS A 691 -7.82 23.27 31.89
CA LYS A 691 -8.83 24.33 31.97
C LYS A 691 -8.24 25.67 32.44
N SER A 692 -7.08 25.62 33.12
CA SER A 692 -6.31 26.76 33.61
C SER A 692 -5.30 27.29 32.59
N CYS A 693 -5.42 26.96 31.30
CA CYS A 693 -4.53 27.47 30.26
C CYS A 693 -4.67 29.00 30.16
N ASP A 694 -3.57 29.74 30.32
CA ASP A 694 -3.50 31.20 30.24
C ASP A 694 -3.44 31.74 28.78
N ARG A 695 -3.48 30.90 27.78
CA ARG A 695 -3.50 31.21 26.35
C ARG A 695 -2.36 32.12 25.86
N ARG A 696 -1.18 32.11 26.50
CA ARG A 696 -0.03 32.96 26.12
C ARG A 696 0.32 32.90 24.63
N CYS A 697 0.14 31.75 23.99
CA CYS A 697 0.40 31.58 22.57
C CYS A 697 -0.59 32.39 21.70
N MET A 698 -1.85 32.48 22.10
CA MET A 698 -2.88 33.30 21.42
C MET A 698 -2.72 34.78 21.75
N GLU A 699 -2.38 35.10 23.03
CA GLU A 699 -2.13 36.49 23.48
C GLU A 699 -0.88 37.10 22.83
N ALA A 700 0.08 36.27 22.40
CA ALA A 700 1.28 36.72 21.70
C ALA A 700 1.03 37.18 20.27
N ILE A 701 -0.11 36.81 19.68
CA ILE A 701 -0.49 37.26 18.33
C ILE A 701 -0.90 38.73 18.39
N THR A 702 -0.19 39.58 17.67
CA THR A 702 -0.44 41.03 17.65
C THR A 702 -1.44 41.41 16.55
N VAL A 703 -2.08 42.57 16.72
CA VAL A 703 -2.98 43.15 15.71
C VAL A 703 -2.21 43.48 14.43
N GLU A 704 -1.00 43.96 14.58
CA GLU A 704 -0.10 44.34 13.48
C GLU A 704 0.26 43.13 12.59
N GLU A 705 0.54 41.97 13.18
CA GLU A 705 0.82 40.75 12.44
C GLU A 705 -0.40 40.28 11.64
N VAL A 706 -1.59 40.31 12.25
CA VAL A 706 -2.85 39.90 11.59
C VAL A 706 -3.19 40.87 10.45
N LEU A 707 -3.04 42.17 10.68
CA LEU A 707 -3.26 43.18 9.67
C LEU A 707 -2.31 43.06 8.50
N ALA A 708 -1.00 42.92 8.77
CA ALA A 708 0.00 42.73 7.72
C ALA A 708 -0.24 41.44 6.90
N ALA A 709 -0.68 40.36 7.53
CA ALA A 709 -1.03 39.14 6.84
C ALA A 709 -2.25 39.32 5.93
N ALA A 710 -3.29 40.01 6.42
CA ALA A 710 -4.47 40.32 5.62
C ALA A 710 -4.11 41.23 4.43
N GLU A 711 -3.29 42.26 4.65
CA GLU A 711 -2.86 43.20 3.60
C GLU A 711 -2.03 42.50 2.52
N ARG A 712 -1.19 41.52 2.86
CA ARG A 712 -0.48 40.69 1.86
C ARG A 712 -1.45 39.90 0.98
N ILE A 713 -2.52 39.36 1.56
CA ILE A 713 -3.56 38.66 0.77
C ILE A 713 -4.30 39.64 -0.13
N ILE A 714 -4.72 40.79 0.41
CA ILE A 714 -5.46 41.83 -0.35
C ILE A 714 -4.59 42.30 -1.54
N ALA A 715 -3.30 42.56 -1.33
CA ALA A 715 -2.38 42.96 -2.41
C ALA A 715 -2.32 41.92 -3.53
N ARG A 716 -2.15 40.64 -3.19
CA ARG A 716 -2.17 39.54 -4.18
C ARG A 716 -3.46 39.46 -4.97
N LEU A 717 -4.59 39.61 -4.32
CA LEU A 717 -5.89 39.62 -4.99
C LEU A 717 -6.06 40.80 -5.96
N SER A 718 -5.48 41.96 -5.62
CA SER A 718 -5.50 43.16 -6.47
C SER A 718 -4.58 43.04 -7.69
N GLU A 719 -3.50 42.27 -7.62
CA GLU A 719 -2.56 42.02 -8.71
C GLU A 719 -3.05 40.95 -9.70
N GLY A 720 -4.20 40.33 -9.46
CA GLY A 720 -4.81 39.35 -10.37
C GLY A 720 -4.19 37.97 -10.31
N ASP A 721 -3.38 37.67 -9.29
CA ASP A 721 -2.86 36.33 -9.02
C ASP A 721 -3.97 35.45 -8.47
N GLU A 722 -4.74 34.82 -9.37
CA GLU A 722 -5.68 33.75 -8.94
C GLU A 722 -4.87 32.59 -8.33
N PRO A 723 -5.26 32.10 -7.13
CA PRO A 723 -4.60 30.96 -6.50
C PRO A 723 -4.90 29.66 -7.28
N GLY A 724 -4.12 29.36 -8.32
CA GLY A 724 -4.36 28.22 -9.23
C GLY A 724 -3.19 27.76 -10.08
N GLY A 725 -2.00 28.37 -9.95
CA GLY A 725 -0.80 27.98 -10.69
C GLY A 725 0.15 27.11 -9.87
N ASN A 726 0.57 25.98 -10.43
CA ASN A 726 1.50 24.98 -9.86
C ASN A 726 2.77 25.60 -9.23
N GLY A 727 2.75 25.85 -7.95
CA GLY A 727 3.92 26.26 -7.17
C GLY A 727 4.14 25.33 -5.97
N ALA A 728 5.28 24.69 -5.91
CA ALA A 728 5.67 23.79 -4.82
C ALA A 728 5.92 24.57 -3.52
N PHE A 729 5.29 24.14 -2.44
CA PHE A 729 5.48 24.63 -1.09
C PHE A 729 6.96 24.56 -0.68
N HIS A 730 7.61 25.72 -0.47
CA HIS A 730 8.84 25.79 0.31
C HIS A 730 8.49 25.76 1.80
N ARG A 731 8.73 24.64 2.46
CA ARG A 731 8.67 24.53 3.92
C ARG A 731 9.89 25.22 4.54
N PRO A 732 9.76 26.15 5.50
CA PRO A 732 10.89 26.50 6.36
C PRO A 732 11.23 25.29 7.25
N ARG A 733 12.54 25.02 7.40
CA ARG A 733 13.11 23.94 8.20
C ARG A 733 12.93 24.17 9.71
#